data_ef8525c48b1f85412317e17b5eca164f
#
_entry.id   ef8525c48b1f85412317e17b5eca164f
#
_cell.length_a   1.000
_cell.length_b   1.000
_cell.length_c   1.000
_cell.angle_alpha   90.00
_cell.angle_beta   90.00
_cell.angle_gamma   90.00
#
_symmetry.space_group_name_H-M   'P 1'
#
loop_
_entity.id
_entity.type
_entity.pdbx_description
1 polymer ?
#
loop_
_entity_poly.entity_id
_entity_poly.type
_entity_poly.pdbx_seq_one_letter_code
_entity_poly.pdbx_strand_id
1 'polypeptide(L)'
;MSTELENVKKQEEEYSASNIQVLEGLEAVRKRPAMYIGDIGEKGLHHLVYEVVDNSIDEALAGYCTDIDVTINEDNSITVRDNGRGIPTDYHEKEGKSALEVVLTVLHAGGKFDKGSYKVSGGLHGVGVSCVNALSTLLIAEIHSRDGKIYRQSYSKGAPTSQVEVVGECTDRGTTITFKPDGSIFTLTTEYKYEILANRLRELAFLNKGIHLNLTDKRSKDENGEYVHDNFYSEEGLKEFVQYLDATRGTPIIDQIIYLDTEKNGVPVEVAMQYNDSFSENVHSYVNNINTIEGGTHLTGFRRALTRTLKKYAEDSGMLAKLKFDINGDDFREGLTAVVSVKVQEPQFEGQTKTKLGNDEVAAAVDQALASALGDYLEENPKDAKAIVQKVILAATARHAARHARELVQRKTVLSGAGLPGKLADCSSRDRSIAEIFFVEGDSAGGTAKSGRDRNFQAIMPLRGKILNIEKAQEHRMWENEEIKNMFTALGVTIGTEEDSKALNLEKLRYDKIIIMTDADVDGSHIATLMLTFFFRKMKELIENGHVYIATPPLYLVKKGKQERYCWTEKERDTISAEFGKGVHIQRYKGLGEMNAHQLWDTTMNPDTRILRQVNIENAAEADRIFSMLMGDEVPPRREFIEKNAHYANIDA
;
A
#
# COMPACT_ATOMS: atom_id res chain seq x y z
N MET A 1 29.31 -45.65 -2.06
CA MET A 1 27.95 -46.19 -2.11
C MET A 1 27.38 -46.65 -0.77
N SER A 2 28.14 -47.20 0.19
CA SER A 2 27.62 -47.56 1.51
C SER A 2 27.51 -46.40 2.49
N THR A 3 28.40 -45.42 2.41
CA THR A 3 28.42 -44.22 3.29
C THR A 3 27.41 -43.14 2.92
N GLU A 4 27.00 -43.06 1.66
CA GLU A 4 25.97 -42.13 1.21
C GLU A 4 24.56 -42.65 1.56
N LEU A 5 24.36 -43.97 1.54
CA LEU A 5 23.09 -44.59 1.97
C LEU A 5 22.91 -44.57 3.50
N GLU A 6 23.96 -44.53 4.29
CA GLU A 6 23.90 -44.33 5.75
C GLU A 6 23.62 -42.87 6.11
N ASN A 7 24.08 -41.89 5.33
CA ASN A 7 23.78 -40.47 5.54
C ASN A 7 22.36 -40.09 5.12
N VAL A 8 21.82 -40.75 4.10
CA VAL A 8 20.39 -40.55 3.72
C VAL A 8 19.46 -41.17 4.76
N LYS A 9 19.83 -42.30 5.37
CA LYS A 9 19.05 -42.92 6.47
C LYS A 9 19.12 -42.15 7.80
N LYS A 10 20.08 -41.27 8.01
CA LYS A 10 20.16 -40.39 9.19
C LYS A 10 19.34 -39.10 9.04
N GLN A 11 18.81 -38.80 7.86
CA GLN A 11 17.91 -37.66 7.61
C GLN A 11 16.42 -38.01 7.61
N GLU A 12 16.04 -39.27 7.66
CA GLU A 12 14.73 -39.71 8.08
C GLU A 12 14.66 -39.77 9.63
N GLU A 13 14.88 -38.66 10.30
CA GLU A 13 14.38 -38.50 11.67
C GLU A 13 12.88 -38.65 11.58
N GLU A 14 12.36 -39.73 12.12
CA GLU A 14 10.96 -40.11 12.14
C GLU A 14 10.13 -38.89 12.52
N TYR A 15 9.31 -38.37 11.59
CA TYR A 15 8.28 -37.39 11.90
C TYR A 15 7.32 -38.04 12.89
N SER A 16 7.53 -37.75 14.15
CA SER A 16 6.80 -38.35 15.29
C SER A 16 6.04 -37.29 16.07
N ALA A 17 5.19 -37.69 16.97
CA ALA A 17 4.44 -36.79 17.84
C ALA A 17 5.35 -35.80 18.61
N SER A 18 6.60 -36.18 18.89
CA SER A 18 7.60 -35.31 19.53
C SER A 18 8.05 -34.13 18.66
N ASN A 19 7.86 -34.19 17.36
CA ASN A 19 8.18 -33.10 16.42
C ASN A 19 7.03 -32.10 16.28
N ILE A 20 5.85 -32.42 16.82
CA ILE A 20 4.69 -31.53 16.81
C ILE A 20 4.82 -30.57 18.02
N GLN A 21 5.14 -29.30 17.74
CA GLN A 21 5.16 -28.25 18.77
C GLN A 21 3.80 -27.57 18.82
N VAL A 22 3.16 -27.59 19.98
CA VAL A 22 1.97 -26.77 20.25
C VAL A 22 2.47 -25.45 20.83
N LEU A 23 2.19 -24.36 20.14
CA LEU A 23 2.49 -23.00 20.62
C LEU A 23 1.24 -22.42 21.26
N GLU A 24 1.33 -22.01 22.50
CA GLU A 24 0.23 -21.44 23.24
C GLU A 24 0.35 -19.91 23.34
N GLY A 25 -0.79 -19.23 23.25
CA GLY A 25 -0.91 -17.80 23.50
C GLY A 25 0.01 -16.92 22.64
N LEU A 26 0.65 -15.94 23.29
CA LEU A 26 1.48 -14.92 22.63
C LEU A 26 2.84 -15.43 22.13
N GLU A 27 3.27 -16.61 22.54
CA GLU A 27 4.49 -17.24 22.01
C GLU A 27 4.34 -17.58 20.51
N ALA A 28 3.12 -18.01 20.09
CA ALA A 28 2.79 -18.24 18.69
C ALA A 28 2.97 -16.98 17.83
N VAL A 29 2.57 -15.81 18.35
CA VAL A 29 2.73 -14.51 17.70
C VAL A 29 4.21 -14.19 17.50
N ARG A 30 5.03 -14.36 18.54
CA ARG A 30 6.48 -14.08 18.46
C ARG A 30 7.22 -15.01 17.52
N LYS A 31 6.78 -16.27 17.40
CA LYS A 31 7.41 -17.28 16.54
C LYS A 31 7.02 -17.13 15.05
N ARG A 32 5.82 -16.62 14.79
CA ARG A 32 5.28 -16.41 13.43
C ARG A 32 4.60 -15.03 13.31
N PRO A 33 5.34 -13.92 13.52
CA PRO A 33 4.74 -12.58 13.57
C PRO A 33 4.04 -12.20 12.26
N ALA A 34 4.61 -12.58 11.11
CA ALA A 34 4.02 -12.28 9.80
C ALA A 34 2.61 -12.86 9.59
N MET A 35 2.23 -13.92 10.30
CA MET A 35 0.86 -14.44 10.25
C MET A 35 -0.17 -13.49 10.88
N TYR A 36 0.24 -12.62 11.81
CA TYR A 36 -0.63 -11.73 12.57
C TYR A 36 -0.57 -10.28 12.07
N ILE A 37 0.61 -9.81 11.67
CA ILE A 37 0.84 -8.42 11.24
C ILE A 37 1.22 -8.29 9.76
N GLY A 38 1.20 -9.40 9.00
CA GLY A 38 1.43 -9.45 7.55
C GLY A 38 2.89 -9.38 7.12
N ASP A 39 3.73 -8.63 7.83
CA ASP A 39 5.14 -8.40 7.51
C ASP A 39 5.95 -8.15 8.79
N ILE A 40 7.27 -8.32 8.73
CA ILE A 40 8.22 -8.01 9.82
C ILE A 40 9.19 -6.87 9.48
N GLY A 41 9.00 -6.23 8.33
CA GLY A 41 9.73 -5.04 7.89
C GLY A 41 9.04 -3.74 8.31
N GLU A 42 9.26 -2.69 7.54
CA GLU A 42 8.72 -1.35 7.78
C GLU A 42 7.18 -1.35 7.87
N LYS A 43 6.51 -2.08 6.98
CA LYS A 43 5.05 -2.19 6.95
C LYS A 43 4.49 -2.81 8.24
N GLY A 44 5.04 -3.95 8.67
CA GLY A 44 4.62 -4.61 9.90
C GLY A 44 4.93 -3.78 11.15
N LEU A 45 6.04 -3.02 11.14
CA LEU A 45 6.38 -2.10 12.21
C LEU A 45 5.29 -1.01 12.40
N HIS A 46 4.89 -0.35 11.30
CA HIS A 46 3.84 0.68 11.36
C HIS A 46 2.46 0.09 11.66
N HIS A 47 2.22 -1.16 11.27
CA HIS A 47 0.97 -1.85 11.57
C HIS A 47 0.71 -1.99 13.08
N LEU A 48 1.77 -2.09 13.91
CA LEU A 48 1.61 -2.07 15.37
C LEU A 48 0.93 -0.78 15.86
N VAL A 49 1.27 0.36 15.26
CA VAL A 49 0.62 1.65 15.59
C VAL A 49 -0.84 1.63 15.16
N TYR A 50 -1.10 1.11 13.95
CA TYR A 50 -2.47 1.03 13.41
C TYR A 50 -3.38 0.19 14.31
N GLU A 51 -2.92 -0.94 14.82
CA GLU A 51 -3.72 -1.78 15.73
C GLU A 51 -4.10 -1.07 17.03
N VAL A 52 -3.25 -0.18 17.56
CA VAL A 52 -3.59 0.61 18.75
C VAL A 52 -4.52 1.76 18.40
N VAL A 53 -4.24 2.51 17.32
CA VAL A 53 -5.07 3.62 16.85
C VAL A 53 -6.47 3.13 16.45
N ASP A 54 -6.58 2.00 15.76
CA ASP A 54 -7.87 1.42 15.35
C ASP A 54 -8.74 1.06 16.56
N ASN A 55 -8.14 0.72 17.71
CA ASN A 55 -8.91 0.52 18.94
C ASN A 55 -9.51 1.84 19.48
N SER A 56 -8.76 2.94 19.40
CA SER A 56 -9.25 4.27 19.76
C SER A 56 -10.33 4.77 18.78
N ILE A 57 -10.17 4.47 17.47
CA ILE A 57 -11.19 4.73 16.45
C ILE A 57 -12.47 3.90 16.71
N ASP A 58 -12.35 2.65 17.18
CA ASP A 58 -13.54 1.85 17.54
C ASP A 58 -14.29 2.48 18.72
N GLU A 59 -13.60 3.10 19.70
CA GLU A 59 -14.23 3.92 20.75
C GLU A 59 -14.94 5.15 20.17
N ALA A 60 -14.35 5.78 19.14
CA ALA A 60 -14.96 6.90 18.47
C ALA A 60 -16.22 6.48 17.66
N LEU A 61 -16.17 5.35 16.94
CA LEU A 61 -17.34 4.77 16.27
C LEU A 61 -18.46 4.40 17.23
N ALA A 62 -18.11 4.02 18.46
CA ALA A 62 -19.07 3.78 19.53
C ALA A 62 -19.61 5.09 20.16
N GLY A 63 -19.09 6.25 19.78
CA GLY A 63 -19.51 7.58 20.24
C GLY A 63 -18.88 8.02 21.57
N TYR A 64 -17.77 7.43 21.99
CA TYR A 64 -17.15 7.71 23.28
C TYR A 64 -15.78 8.41 23.20
N CYS A 65 -15.21 8.56 22.00
CA CYS A 65 -13.91 9.19 21.80
C CYS A 65 -14.02 10.30 20.75
N THR A 66 -13.36 11.44 21.01
CA THR A 66 -13.29 12.61 20.12
C THR A 66 -11.86 13.04 19.80
N ASP A 67 -10.90 12.61 20.62
CA ASP A 67 -9.52 13.04 20.54
C ASP A 67 -8.57 11.85 20.69
N ILE A 68 -7.64 11.72 19.75
CA ILE A 68 -6.62 10.66 19.73
C ILE A 68 -5.26 11.32 19.49
N ASP A 69 -4.34 11.14 20.43
CA ASP A 69 -2.98 11.65 20.35
C ASP A 69 -2.00 10.51 20.05
N VAL A 70 -1.23 10.63 18.99
CA VAL A 70 -0.15 9.71 18.63
C VAL A 70 1.17 10.42 18.76
N THR A 71 2.09 9.88 19.54
CA THR A 71 3.42 10.48 19.76
C THR A 71 4.51 9.48 19.42
N ILE A 72 5.43 9.89 18.55
CA ILE A 72 6.71 9.21 18.35
C ILE A 72 7.69 9.81 19.38
N ASN A 73 8.09 9.01 20.36
CA ASN A 73 8.97 9.48 21.43
C ASN A 73 10.43 9.54 20.98
N GLU A 74 11.28 10.28 21.72
CA GLU A 74 12.72 10.43 21.44
C GLU A 74 13.46 9.09 21.35
N ASP A 75 13.06 8.10 22.14
CA ASP A 75 13.63 6.75 22.17
C ASP A 75 13.02 5.82 21.10
N ASN A 76 12.23 6.40 20.19
CA ASN A 76 11.50 5.71 19.12
C ASN A 76 10.45 4.68 19.63
N SER A 77 9.94 4.85 20.85
CA SER A 77 8.69 4.23 21.28
C SER A 77 7.49 5.05 20.78
N ILE A 78 6.32 4.43 20.74
CA ILE A 78 5.06 5.08 20.36
C ILE A 78 4.17 5.18 21.59
N THR A 79 3.53 6.33 21.76
CA THR A 79 2.44 6.54 22.70
C THR A 79 1.18 6.88 21.94
N VAL A 80 0.10 6.13 22.18
CA VAL A 80 -1.24 6.44 21.69
C VAL A 80 -2.14 6.68 22.89
N ARG A 81 -2.78 7.84 22.92
CA ARG A 81 -3.75 8.22 23.95
C ARG A 81 -5.09 8.55 23.32
N ASP A 82 -6.15 8.07 23.90
CA ASP A 82 -7.53 8.45 23.57
C ASP A 82 -8.29 8.96 24.79
N ASN A 83 -9.38 9.68 24.54
CA ASN A 83 -10.32 10.14 25.57
C ASN A 83 -11.59 9.28 25.64
N GLY A 84 -11.49 8.00 25.26
CA GLY A 84 -12.59 7.02 25.28
C GLY A 84 -12.98 6.55 26.68
N ARG A 85 -13.70 5.42 26.76
CA ARG A 85 -14.19 4.87 28.04
C ARG A 85 -13.08 4.31 28.94
N GLY A 86 -11.93 3.97 28.36
CA GLY A 86 -10.86 3.21 29.01
C GLY A 86 -11.12 1.70 28.99
N ILE A 87 -10.06 0.90 28.92
CA ILE A 87 -10.14 -0.55 29.04
C ILE A 87 -10.58 -0.91 30.47
N PRO A 88 -11.55 -1.82 30.69
CA PRO A 88 -11.94 -2.25 32.03
C PRO A 88 -10.75 -2.83 32.81
N THR A 89 -10.64 -2.47 34.08
CA THR A 89 -9.57 -2.93 34.98
C THR A 89 -10.09 -3.91 36.05
N ASP A 90 -11.39 -4.16 36.04
CA ASP A 90 -12.05 -5.08 36.97
C ASP A 90 -11.53 -6.51 36.80
N TYR A 91 -11.70 -7.31 37.87
CA TYR A 91 -11.28 -8.71 37.88
C TYR A 91 -12.17 -9.58 36.99
N HIS A 92 -11.56 -10.33 36.09
CA HIS A 92 -12.24 -11.27 35.19
C HIS A 92 -12.23 -12.69 35.81
N GLU A 93 -13.36 -13.12 36.35
CA GLU A 93 -13.49 -14.35 37.16
C GLU A 93 -13.01 -15.62 36.43
N LYS A 94 -13.30 -15.77 35.14
CA LYS A 94 -12.92 -16.96 34.37
C LYS A 94 -11.42 -17.08 34.12
N GLU A 95 -10.76 -15.96 33.89
CA GLU A 95 -9.33 -15.91 33.56
C GLU A 95 -8.44 -15.72 34.79
N GLY A 96 -9.03 -15.38 35.95
CA GLY A 96 -8.30 -15.17 37.20
C GLY A 96 -7.35 -13.97 37.18
N LYS A 97 -7.64 -12.97 36.35
CA LYS A 97 -6.80 -11.78 36.10
C LYS A 97 -7.66 -10.54 35.93
N SER A 98 -7.05 -9.36 35.89
CA SER A 98 -7.77 -8.14 35.49
C SER A 98 -8.22 -8.21 34.05
N ALA A 99 -9.32 -7.55 33.68
CA ALA A 99 -9.78 -7.47 32.29
C ALA A 99 -8.72 -6.79 31.40
N LEU A 100 -7.98 -5.79 31.90
CA LEU A 100 -6.84 -5.17 31.22
C LEU A 100 -5.77 -6.21 30.86
N GLU A 101 -5.37 -7.05 31.80
CA GLU A 101 -4.39 -8.10 31.53
C GLU A 101 -4.92 -9.14 30.53
N VAL A 102 -6.19 -9.51 30.63
CA VAL A 102 -6.83 -10.45 29.69
C VAL A 102 -6.75 -9.90 28.25
N VAL A 103 -7.15 -8.65 28.02
CA VAL A 103 -7.13 -8.01 26.70
C VAL A 103 -5.73 -7.93 26.12
N LEU A 104 -4.71 -7.73 26.95
CA LEU A 104 -3.33 -7.56 26.51
C LEU A 104 -2.53 -8.85 26.40
N THR A 105 -2.98 -9.96 27.04
CA THR A 105 -2.21 -11.22 27.10
C THR A 105 -2.91 -12.44 26.52
N VAL A 106 -4.21 -12.36 26.28
CA VAL A 106 -4.98 -13.51 25.77
C VAL A 106 -5.42 -13.21 24.34
N LEU A 107 -5.11 -14.12 23.41
CA LEU A 107 -5.59 -14.03 22.03
C LEU A 107 -7.11 -14.31 22.00
N HIS A 108 -7.80 -13.63 21.09
CA HIS A 108 -9.25 -13.75 20.93
C HIS A 108 -10.04 -13.32 22.17
N ALA A 109 -9.52 -12.36 22.93
CA ALA A 109 -10.19 -11.74 24.05
C ALA A 109 -10.50 -10.26 23.77
N GLY A 110 -11.65 -9.78 24.22
CA GLY A 110 -12.02 -8.35 24.09
C GLY A 110 -13.51 -8.11 24.08
N GLY A 111 -13.91 -6.88 24.40
CA GLY A 111 -15.31 -6.44 24.43
C GLY A 111 -16.02 -6.37 23.07
N LYS A 112 -15.26 -6.50 21.97
CA LYS A 112 -15.78 -6.43 20.59
C LYS A 112 -16.53 -7.69 20.16
N PHE A 113 -16.44 -8.78 20.92
CA PHE A 113 -17.28 -9.97 20.75
C PHE A 113 -18.69 -9.81 21.32
N ASP A 114 -18.91 -8.78 22.16
CA ASP A 114 -20.23 -8.45 22.70
C ASP A 114 -20.89 -7.35 21.86
N LYS A 115 -21.98 -7.72 21.16
CA LYS A 115 -22.77 -6.81 20.31
C LYS A 115 -23.41 -5.64 21.07
N GLY A 116 -23.51 -5.75 22.40
CA GLY A 116 -24.00 -4.67 23.27
C GLY A 116 -22.98 -3.54 23.45
N SER A 117 -21.69 -3.87 23.41
CA SER A 117 -20.60 -2.93 23.68
C SER A 117 -20.12 -2.19 22.41
N TYR A 118 -20.10 -2.87 21.27
CA TYR A 118 -19.71 -2.31 19.97
C TYR A 118 -20.64 -2.82 18.86
N LYS A 119 -21.41 -1.93 18.27
CA LYS A 119 -22.29 -2.27 17.13
C LYS A 119 -21.49 -2.46 15.83
N VAL A 120 -20.43 -1.70 15.67
CA VAL A 120 -19.51 -1.74 14.52
C VAL A 120 -18.09 -1.59 15.06
N SER A 121 -17.16 -2.38 14.56
CA SER A 121 -15.73 -2.24 14.89
C SER A 121 -14.85 -2.68 13.72
N GLY A 122 -13.67 -2.09 13.59
CA GLY A 122 -12.62 -2.54 12.68
C GLY A 122 -11.88 -3.77 13.22
N GLY A 123 -11.73 -3.85 14.54
CA GLY A 123 -11.08 -4.97 15.23
C GLY A 123 -12.03 -6.15 15.42
N LEU A 124 -11.88 -7.22 14.62
CA LEU A 124 -12.79 -8.37 14.59
C LEU A 124 -12.30 -9.58 15.39
N HIS A 125 -11.00 -9.75 15.47
CA HIS A 125 -10.40 -11.01 15.93
C HIS A 125 -9.95 -10.98 17.40
N GLY A 126 -9.95 -9.81 18.07
CA GLY A 126 -9.48 -9.67 19.45
C GLY A 126 -8.00 -10.03 19.63
N VAL A 127 -7.17 -9.76 18.61
CA VAL A 127 -5.74 -10.11 18.64
C VAL A 127 -4.80 -8.90 18.48
N GLY A 128 -5.28 -7.75 18.02
CA GLY A 128 -4.44 -6.61 17.63
C GLY A 128 -3.52 -6.14 18.74
N VAL A 129 -4.07 -5.63 19.85
CA VAL A 129 -3.25 -5.07 20.93
C VAL A 129 -2.43 -6.13 21.66
N SER A 130 -2.89 -7.38 21.72
CA SER A 130 -2.11 -8.49 22.29
C SER A 130 -0.93 -8.86 21.38
N CYS A 131 -1.06 -8.73 20.05
CA CYS A 131 0.06 -8.84 19.13
C CYS A 131 1.07 -7.69 19.31
N VAL A 132 0.62 -6.44 19.49
CA VAL A 132 1.51 -5.31 19.81
C VAL A 132 2.30 -5.61 21.08
N ASN A 133 1.65 -6.10 22.13
CA ASN A 133 2.32 -6.50 23.37
C ASN A 133 3.35 -7.61 23.14
N ALA A 134 2.98 -8.68 22.44
CA ALA A 134 3.89 -9.79 22.15
C ALA A 134 5.14 -9.36 21.35
N LEU A 135 5.00 -8.39 20.45
CA LEU A 135 6.05 -7.93 19.55
C LEU A 135 6.82 -6.70 20.07
N SER A 136 6.61 -6.32 21.32
CA SER A 136 7.26 -5.18 21.97
C SER A 136 8.15 -5.61 23.14
N THR A 137 9.31 -4.95 23.27
CA THR A 137 10.19 -5.12 24.45
C THR A 137 9.64 -4.46 25.69
N LEU A 138 8.82 -3.43 25.51
CA LEU A 138 8.11 -2.70 26.55
C LEU A 138 6.72 -2.36 26.05
N LEU A 139 5.70 -2.60 26.84
CA LEU A 139 4.38 -2.02 26.70
C LEU A 139 3.88 -1.56 28.06
N ILE A 140 3.39 -0.34 28.11
CA ILE A 140 2.77 0.25 29.31
C ILE A 140 1.35 0.65 28.94
N ALA A 141 0.38 0.15 29.69
CA ALA A 141 -1.00 0.55 29.58
C ALA A 141 -1.40 1.39 30.80
N GLU A 142 -1.88 2.60 30.56
CA GLU A 142 -2.44 3.48 31.60
C GLU A 142 -3.90 3.75 31.26
N ILE A 143 -4.76 3.53 32.23
CA ILE A 143 -6.20 3.65 32.09
C ILE A 143 -6.72 4.71 33.04
N HIS A 144 -7.27 5.79 32.48
CA HIS A 144 -8.03 6.78 33.23
C HIS A 144 -9.46 6.26 33.39
N SER A 145 -9.73 5.67 34.54
CA SER A 145 -10.94 4.90 34.80
C SER A 145 -12.09 5.78 35.29
N ARG A 146 -13.30 5.23 35.12
CA ARG A 146 -14.56 5.85 35.60
C ARG A 146 -14.60 6.16 37.08
N ASP A 147 -13.85 5.43 37.93
CA ASP A 147 -13.78 5.63 39.35
C ASP A 147 -12.84 6.77 39.78
N GLY A 148 -12.28 7.51 38.82
CA GLY A 148 -11.38 8.65 39.08
C GLY A 148 -9.95 8.24 39.39
N LYS A 149 -9.56 7.02 39.10
CA LYS A 149 -8.21 6.50 39.34
C LYS A 149 -7.49 6.22 38.06
N ILE A 150 -6.16 6.36 38.08
CA ILE A 150 -5.27 5.98 36.99
C ILE A 150 -4.69 4.60 37.34
N TYR A 151 -5.03 3.61 36.53
CA TYR A 151 -4.48 2.27 36.62
C TYR A 151 -3.36 2.11 35.62
N ARG A 152 -2.27 1.45 36.04
CA ARG A 152 -1.12 1.16 35.15
C ARG A 152 -0.73 -0.30 35.28
N GLN A 153 -0.36 -0.91 34.16
CA GLN A 153 0.29 -2.20 34.11
C GLN A 153 1.34 -2.19 32.99
N SER A 154 2.48 -2.84 33.25
CA SER A 154 3.61 -2.92 32.34
C SER A 154 3.84 -4.35 31.87
N TYR A 155 4.35 -4.48 30.64
CA TYR A 155 4.56 -5.76 29.98
C TYR A 155 5.89 -5.75 29.23
N SER A 156 6.44 -6.93 29.01
CA SER A 156 7.60 -7.16 28.15
C SER A 156 7.39 -8.44 27.35
N LYS A 157 7.47 -8.34 26.02
CA LYS A 157 7.38 -9.49 25.12
C LYS A 157 6.11 -10.33 25.34
N GLY A 158 5.01 -9.68 25.65
CA GLY A 158 3.72 -10.30 25.90
C GLY A 158 3.45 -10.73 27.34
N ALA A 159 4.45 -10.72 28.22
CA ALA A 159 4.29 -11.10 29.62
C ALA A 159 4.16 -9.88 30.53
N PRO A 160 3.26 -9.89 31.53
CA PRO A 160 3.17 -8.81 32.51
C PRO A 160 4.45 -8.75 33.36
N THR A 161 4.97 -7.55 33.57
CA THR A 161 6.14 -7.27 34.42
C THR A 161 5.74 -6.62 35.74
N SER A 162 4.50 -6.14 35.84
CA SER A 162 3.90 -5.62 37.09
C SER A 162 2.48 -6.15 37.25
N GLN A 163 1.92 -6.01 38.45
CA GLN A 163 0.48 -6.12 38.67
C GLN A 163 -0.22 -4.83 38.20
N VAL A 164 -1.55 -4.86 38.10
CA VAL A 164 -2.32 -3.62 37.88
C VAL A 164 -2.25 -2.80 39.16
N GLU A 165 -1.72 -1.59 39.07
CA GLU A 165 -1.49 -0.68 40.20
C GLU A 165 -2.23 0.63 39.98
N VAL A 166 -2.71 1.24 41.07
CA VAL A 166 -3.22 2.61 41.07
C VAL A 166 -2.03 3.56 41.20
N VAL A 167 -1.77 4.37 40.18
CA VAL A 167 -0.62 5.29 40.13
C VAL A 167 -1.00 6.75 40.32
N GLY A 168 -2.29 7.08 40.32
CA GLY A 168 -2.78 8.45 40.48
C GLY A 168 -4.30 8.55 40.49
N GLU A 169 -4.76 9.80 40.51
CA GLU A 169 -6.17 10.17 40.36
C GLU A 169 -6.36 10.96 39.07
N CYS A 170 -7.50 10.86 38.41
CA CYS A 170 -7.86 11.55 37.19
C CYS A 170 -9.27 12.12 37.24
N THR A 171 -9.51 13.15 36.46
CA THR A 171 -10.85 13.74 36.24
C THR A 171 -11.38 13.45 34.83
N ASP A 172 -10.51 12.97 33.95
CA ASP A 172 -10.79 12.55 32.57
C ASP A 172 -10.87 11.03 32.47
N ARG A 173 -11.18 10.55 31.28
CA ARG A 173 -11.22 9.12 30.94
C ARG A 173 -10.37 8.87 29.71
N GLY A 174 -9.94 7.63 29.53
CA GLY A 174 -9.28 7.23 28.31
C GLY A 174 -8.30 6.09 28.52
N THR A 175 -7.66 5.73 27.43
CA THR A 175 -6.59 4.73 27.37
C THR A 175 -5.32 5.36 26.85
N THR A 176 -4.20 5.08 27.51
CA THR A 176 -2.86 5.43 26.97
C THR A 176 -2.04 4.15 26.87
N ILE A 177 -1.62 3.83 25.66
CA ILE A 177 -0.73 2.70 25.37
C ILE A 177 0.61 3.25 24.88
N THR A 178 1.68 2.95 25.62
CA THR A 178 3.05 3.24 25.19
C THR A 178 3.76 1.92 24.93
N PHE A 179 4.37 1.77 23.74
CA PHE A 179 5.07 0.53 23.41
C PHE A 179 6.35 0.78 22.61
N LYS A 180 7.31 -0.13 22.75
CA LYS A 180 8.59 -0.11 22.04
C LYS A 180 8.78 -1.44 21.29
N PRO A 181 8.94 -1.43 19.97
CA PRO A 181 9.04 -2.65 19.17
C PRO A 181 10.29 -3.46 19.54
N ASP A 182 10.21 -4.79 19.37
CA ASP A 182 11.33 -5.69 19.64
C ASP A 182 12.26 -5.79 18.40
N GLY A 183 13.45 -5.17 18.47
CA GLY A 183 14.46 -5.21 17.41
C GLY A 183 14.98 -6.61 17.08
N SER A 184 14.71 -7.64 17.91
CA SER A 184 15.02 -9.02 17.58
C SER A 184 14.04 -9.64 16.57
N ILE A 185 12.86 -9.01 16.40
CA ILE A 185 11.83 -9.39 15.42
C ILE A 185 11.88 -8.46 14.22
N PHE A 186 11.88 -7.15 14.46
CA PHE A 186 11.99 -6.12 13.41
C PHE A 186 13.47 -5.85 13.10
N THR A 187 14.10 -6.80 12.43
CA THR A 187 15.57 -6.78 12.18
C THR A 187 15.98 -5.79 11.09
N LEU A 188 15.07 -5.40 10.21
CA LEU A 188 15.35 -4.46 9.12
C LEU A 188 15.33 -3.01 9.60
N THR A 189 14.36 -2.64 10.41
CA THR A 189 14.22 -1.31 11.00
C THR A 189 13.31 -1.34 12.22
N THR A 190 13.58 -0.47 13.19
CA THR A 190 12.66 -0.15 14.30
C THR A 190 12.28 1.32 14.29
N GLU A 191 12.68 2.07 13.25
CA GLU A 191 12.40 3.49 13.12
C GLU A 191 11.04 3.74 12.47
N TYR A 192 10.19 4.47 13.17
CA TYR A 192 8.91 4.93 12.64
C TYR A 192 9.08 6.13 11.72
N LYS A 193 8.40 6.12 10.59
CA LYS A 193 8.35 7.24 9.66
C LYS A 193 7.12 8.11 9.92
N TYR A 194 7.37 9.39 10.15
CA TYR A 194 6.32 10.37 10.42
C TYR A 194 5.26 10.40 9.31
N GLU A 195 5.69 10.49 8.06
CA GLU A 195 4.78 10.60 6.90
C GLU A 195 3.87 9.39 6.72
N ILE A 196 4.33 8.19 7.06
CA ILE A 196 3.50 6.97 6.98
C ILE A 196 2.34 7.06 8.00
N LEU A 197 2.65 7.48 9.23
CA LEU A 197 1.64 7.66 10.27
C LEU A 197 0.71 8.84 9.95
N ALA A 198 1.27 9.97 9.50
CA ALA A 198 0.51 11.17 9.10
C ALA A 198 -0.52 10.86 8.01
N ASN A 199 -0.13 10.10 6.99
CA ASN A 199 -1.04 9.70 5.91
C ASN A 199 -2.19 8.82 6.42
N ARG A 200 -1.90 7.87 7.31
CA ARG A 200 -2.95 7.02 7.90
C ARG A 200 -3.90 7.80 8.80
N LEU A 201 -3.37 8.69 9.64
CA LEU A 201 -4.21 9.52 10.51
C LEU A 201 -5.08 10.50 9.73
N ARG A 202 -4.55 11.09 8.65
CA ARG A 202 -5.32 11.93 7.73
C ARG A 202 -6.48 11.18 7.10
N GLU A 203 -6.23 9.96 6.60
CA GLU A 203 -7.26 9.09 6.04
C GLU A 203 -8.35 8.78 7.09
N LEU A 204 -7.95 8.43 8.32
CA LEU A 204 -8.88 8.15 9.41
C LEU A 204 -9.70 9.38 9.82
N ALA A 205 -9.13 10.60 9.77
CA ALA A 205 -9.87 11.83 10.02
C ALA A 205 -10.97 12.07 8.99
N PHE A 206 -10.71 11.81 7.71
CA PHE A 206 -11.73 11.89 6.66
C PHE A 206 -12.83 10.83 6.80
N LEU A 207 -12.47 9.62 7.22
CA LEU A 207 -13.42 8.51 7.42
C LEU A 207 -14.28 8.68 8.68
N ASN A 208 -13.84 9.52 9.62
CA ASN A 208 -14.49 9.72 10.92
C ASN A 208 -14.62 11.22 11.22
N LYS A 209 -15.53 11.87 10.51
CA LYS A 209 -15.77 13.33 10.67
C LYS A 209 -15.96 13.74 12.14
N GLY A 210 -15.36 14.86 12.53
CA GLY A 210 -15.49 15.43 13.85
C GLY A 210 -14.55 14.85 14.92
N ILE A 211 -13.59 13.99 14.55
CA ILE A 211 -12.57 13.44 15.45
C ILE A 211 -11.25 14.17 15.21
N HIS A 212 -10.58 14.58 16.29
CA HIS A 212 -9.23 15.12 16.26
C HIS A 212 -8.20 14.00 16.38
N LEU A 213 -7.32 13.90 15.39
CA LEU A 213 -6.19 12.99 15.36
C LEU A 213 -4.90 13.80 15.34
N ASN A 214 -4.14 13.75 16.44
CA ASN A 214 -2.92 14.50 16.60
C ASN A 214 -1.71 13.58 16.39
N LEU A 215 -0.69 14.04 15.67
CA LEU A 215 0.59 13.36 15.52
C LEU A 215 1.71 14.28 15.95
N THR A 216 2.54 13.84 16.90
CA THR A 216 3.71 14.56 17.38
C THR A 216 4.97 13.72 17.23
N ASP A 217 6.03 14.26 16.64
CA ASP A 217 7.35 13.64 16.59
C ASP A 217 8.32 14.36 17.54
N LYS A 218 8.64 13.71 18.66
CA LYS A 218 9.58 14.27 19.66
C LYS A 218 11.04 14.07 19.29
N ARG A 219 11.35 13.38 18.18
CA ARG A 219 12.71 13.16 17.71
C ARG A 219 13.26 14.36 16.92
N SER A 220 12.37 15.16 16.36
CA SER A 220 12.70 16.30 15.51
C SER A 220 11.97 17.57 15.93
N LYS A 221 12.60 18.72 15.72
CA LYS A 221 12.03 20.04 15.96
C LYS A 221 11.98 20.82 14.68
N ASP A 222 10.96 21.66 14.56
CA ASP A 222 10.79 22.58 13.45
C ASP A 222 11.76 23.79 13.57
N GLU A 223 11.68 24.73 12.63
CA GLU A 223 12.49 25.95 12.59
C GLU A 223 12.26 26.87 13.81
N ASN A 224 11.14 26.74 14.51
CA ASN A 224 10.78 27.49 15.71
C ASN A 224 11.28 26.83 17.00
N GLY A 225 11.82 25.62 16.92
CA GLY A 225 12.26 24.83 18.06
C GLY A 225 11.15 24.02 18.74
N GLU A 226 9.94 23.97 18.16
CA GLU A 226 8.83 23.16 18.61
C GLU A 226 8.92 21.75 17.98
N TYR A 227 8.30 20.74 18.62
CA TYR A 227 8.23 19.41 18.04
C TYR A 227 7.37 19.43 16.77
N VAL A 228 7.75 18.64 15.77
CA VAL A 228 6.92 18.46 14.58
C VAL A 228 5.55 17.91 15.00
N HIS A 229 4.50 18.61 14.61
CA HIS A 229 3.13 18.31 15.04
C HIS A 229 2.13 18.62 13.94
N ASP A 230 1.24 17.69 13.68
CA ASP A 230 0.08 17.88 12.79
C ASP A 230 -1.21 17.49 13.53
N ASN A 231 -2.27 18.26 13.29
CA ASN A 231 -3.65 17.92 13.68
C ASN A 231 -4.45 17.58 12.42
N PHE A 232 -5.01 16.38 12.38
CA PHE A 232 -5.89 15.92 11.32
C PHE A 232 -7.33 15.94 11.83
N TYR A 233 -8.14 16.73 11.15
CA TYR A 233 -9.56 16.94 11.48
C TYR A 233 -10.34 17.19 10.19
N SER A 234 -11.56 16.68 10.10
CA SER A 234 -12.46 16.91 8.99
C SER A 234 -13.88 17.17 9.49
N GLU A 235 -14.49 18.23 8.98
CA GLU A 235 -15.90 18.56 9.26
C GLU A 235 -16.86 17.88 8.28
N GLU A 236 -16.47 17.80 7.00
CA GLU A 236 -17.29 17.25 5.93
C GLU A 236 -16.97 15.79 5.57
N GLY A 237 -15.93 15.19 6.19
CA GLY A 237 -15.61 13.78 6.05
C GLY A 237 -15.25 13.37 4.63
N LEU A 238 -16.03 12.44 4.03
CA LEU A 238 -15.71 11.90 2.71
C LEU A 238 -15.75 12.94 1.59
N LYS A 239 -16.45 14.06 1.75
CA LYS A 239 -16.41 15.14 0.75
C LYS A 239 -15.03 15.78 0.70
N GLU A 240 -14.46 16.12 1.86
CA GLU A 240 -13.09 16.65 1.94
C GLU A 240 -12.07 15.61 1.48
N PHE A 241 -12.33 14.32 1.72
CA PHE A 241 -11.48 13.27 1.23
C PHE A 241 -11.43 13.23 -0.31
N VAL A 242 -12.58 13.30 -0.98
CA VAL A 242 -12.63 13.37 -2.45
C VAL A 242 -11.93 14.63 -2.97
N GLN A 243 -12.10 15.79 -2.32
CA GLN A 243 -11.38 17.02 -2.69
C GLN A 243 -9.86 16.84 -2.55
N TYR A 244 -9.42 16.25 -1.44
CA TYR A 244 -8.01 15.96 -1.21
C TYR A 244 -7.41 15.04 -2.29
N LEU A 245 -8.15 13.99 -2.69
CA LEU A 245 -7.74 13.08 -3.74
C LEU A 245 -7.71 13.75 -5.12
N ASP A 246 -8.65 14.64 -5.42
CA ASP A 246 -8.76 15.32 -6.71
C ASP A 246 -7.81 16.53 -6.85
N ALA A 247 -7.31 17.09 -5.75
CA ALA A 247 -6.45 18.28 -5.76
C ALA A 247 -5.22 18.16 -6.67
N THR A 248 -4.81 16.95 -7.02
CA THR A 248 -3.62 16.66 -7.83
C THR A 248 -3.92 15.96 -9.16
N ARG A 249 -5.20 15.71 -9.49
CA ARG A 249 -5.56 14.83 -10.63
C ARG A 249 -6.06 15.53 -11.87
N GLY A 250 -6.82 16.57 -11.73
CA GLY A 250 -7.42 17.26 -12.86
C GLY A 250 -8.50 18.25 -12.43
N THR A 251 -9.10 18.94 -13.41
CA THR A 251 -10.14 19.91 -13.15
C THR A 251 -11.48 19.22 -12.98
N PRO A 252 -12.26 19.48 -11.91
CA PRO A 252 -13.61 18.99 -11.77
C PRO A 252 -14.49 19.43 -12.94
N ILE A 253 -15.30 18.53 -13.48
CA ILE A 253 -16.26 18.83 -14.56
C ILE A 253 -17.67 19.09 -14.04
N ILE A 254 -17.89 18.88 -12.75
CA ILE A 254 -19.12 19.19 -12.02
C ILE A 254 -18.78 20.07 -10.82
N ASP A 255 -19.69 21.00 -10.50
CA ASP A 255 -19.44 22.04 -9.48
C ASP A 255 -19.52 21.46 -8.05
N GLN A 256 -20.32 20.40 -7.83
CA GLN A 256 -20.58 19.84 -6.52
C GLN A 256 -20.14 18.38 -6.42
N ILE A 257 -19.70 17.98 -5.22
CA ILE A 257 -19.47 16.58 -4.91
C ILE A 257 -20.82 15.89 -4.71
N ILE A 258 -21.04 14.80 -5.43
CA ILE A 258 -22.19 13.92 -5.23
C ILE A 258 -21.97 13.16 -3.94
N TYR A 259 -22.84 13.37 -2.95
CA TYR A 259 -22.69 12.79 -1.62
C TYR A 259 -23.97 12.10 -1.17
N LEU A 260 -23.82 10.97 -0.53
CA LEU A 260 -24.90 10.28 0.18
C LEU A 260 -24.39 9.71 1.51
N ASP A 261 -25.24 9.78 2.52
CA ASP A 261 -25.06 9.15 3.84
C ASP A 261 -26.42 8.59 4.24
N THR A 262 -26.57 7.28 4.17
CA THR A 262 -27.87 6.62 4.37
C THR A 262 -27.71 5.20 4.89
N GLU A 263 -28.77 4.65 5.46
CA GLU A 263 -28.81 3.24 5.84
C GLU A 263 -29.76 2.48 4.92
N LYS A 264 -29.29 1.37 4.36
CA LYS A 264 -30.10 0.43 3.56
C LYS A 264 -29.89 -0.98 4.04
N ASN A 265 -30.99 -1.69 4.26
CA ASN A 265 -30.98 -3.09 4.74
C ASN A 265 -30.17 -3.28 6.03
N GLY A 266 -30.14 -2.29 6.91
CA GLY A 266 -29.35 -2.32 8.15
C GLY A 266 -27.84 -2.08 7.96
N VAL A 267 -27.41 -1.67 6.76
CA VAL A 267 -26.03 -1.31 6.45
C VAL A 267 -25.94 0.20 6.25
N PRO A 268 -25.23 0.95 7.10
CA PRO A 268 -24.84 2.33 6.85
C PRO A 268 -23.91 2.41 5.64
N VAL A 269 -24.28 3.24 4.67
CA VAL A 269 -23.57 3.45 3.40
C VAL A 269 -23.31 4.94 3.24
N GLU A 270 -22.04 5.31 3.18
CA GLU A 270 -21.60 6.67 2.91
C GLU A 270 -20.75 6.67 1.63
N VAL A 271 -21.09 7.54 0.69
CA VAL A 271 -20.35 7.69 -0.57
C VAL A 271 -20.19 9.16 -0.90
N ALA A 272 -18.99 9.54 -1.27
CA ALA A 272 -18.69 10.81 -1.91
C ALA A 272 -18.04 10.56 -3.26
N MET A 273 -18.42 11.29 -4.30
CA MET A 273 -17.81 11.14 -5.61
C MET A 273 -17.85 12.43 -6.43
N GLN A 274 -16.86 12.60 -7.29
CA GLN A 274 -16.74 13.73 -8.21
C GLN A 274 -16.18 13.25 -9.56
N TYR A 275 -16.55 13.92 -10.64
CA TYR A 275 -15.97 13.70 -11.95
C TYR A 275 -15.01 14.84 -12.32
N ASN A 276 -13.87 14.47 -12.88
CA ASN A 276 -12.84 15.37 -13.38
C ASN A 276 -12.47 15.05 -14.83
N ASP A 277 -11.59 15.84 -15.43
CA ASP A 277 -11.16 15.69 -16.83
C ASP A 277 -10.06 14.64 -17.05
N SER A 278 -9.58 13.97 -15.98
CA SER A 278 -8.57 12.91 -16.07
C SER A 278 -9.07 11.66 -16.82
N PHE A 279 -8.15 10.77 -17.18
CA PHE A 279 -8.45 9.55 -17.96
C PHE A 279 -8.45 8.27 -17.14
N SER A 280 -8.37 8.37 -15.82
CA SER A 280 -8.28 7.21 -14.93
C SER A 280 -9.38 7.20 -13.87
N GLU A 281 -9.76 6.00 -13.41
CA GLU A 281 -10.62 5.76 -12.25
C GLU A 281 -9.81 5.93 -10.96
N ASN A 282 -10.38 6.57 -9.94
CA ASN A 282 -9.83 6.71 -8.60
C ASN A 282 -10.89 6.39 -7.56
N VAL A 283 -11.16 5.12 -7.35
CA VAL A 283 -12.20 4.66 -6.43
C VAL A 283 -11.57 3.93 -5.26
N HIS A 284 -11.79 4.45 -4.06
CA HIS A 284 -11.33 3.87 -2.80
C HIS A 284 -12.51 3.33 -2.02
N SER A 285 -12.32 2.16 -1.40
CA SER A 285 -13.39 1.49 -0.69
C SER A 285 -12.97 1.07 0.72
N TYR A 286 -13.89 1.26 1.68
CA TYR A 286 -13.63 1.06 3.09
C TYR A 286 -14.77 0.27 3.75
N VAL A 287 -14.40 -0.59 4.68
CA VAL A 287 -15.32 -1.34 5.54
C VAL A 287 -14.88 -1.15 6.98
N ASN A 288 -15.70 -0.51 7.81
CA ASN A 288 -15.34 -0.21 9.21
C ASN A 288 -13.98 0.50 9.32
N ASN A 289 -13.72 1.49 8.46
CA ASN A 289 -12.46 2.24 8.33
C ASN A 289 -11.24 1.43 7.82
N ILE A 290 -11.43 0.16 7.46
CA ILE A 290 -10.38 -0.67 6.87
C ILE A 290 -10.40 -0.47 5.35
N ASN A 291 -9.24 -0.14 4.78
CA ASN A 291 -9.09 0.00 3.33
C ASN A 291 -9.13 -1.39 2.66
N THR A 292 -10.16 -1.62 1.84
CA THR A 292 -10.30 -2.86 1.08
C THR A 292 -9.67 -2.69 -0.30
N ILE A 293 -8.35 -2.87 -0.37
CA ILE A 293 -7.55 -2.61 -1.58
C ILE A 293 -8.03 -3.45 -2.77
N GLU A 294 -8.44 -4.69 -2.52
CA GLU A 294 -8.99 -5.60 -3.54
C GLU A 294 -10.51 -5.43 -3.74
N GLY A 295 -11.11 -4.43 -3.07
CA GLY A 295 -12.53 -4.14 -3.15
C GLY A 295 -13.41 -5.14 -2.42
N GLY A 296 -14.39 -5.71 -3.11
CA GLY A 296 -15.36 -6.65 -2.55
C GLY A 296 -16.80 -6.31 -2.95
N THR A 297 -17.75 -6.89 -2.24
CA THR A 297 -19.19 -6.80 -2.56
C THR A 297 -19.73 -5.37 -2.54
N HIS A 298 -19.28 -4.52 -1.62
CA HIS A 298 -19.66 -3.09 -1.54
C HIS A 298 -19.22 -2.32 -2.80
N LEU A 299 -17.98 -2.53 -3.26
CA LEU A 299 -17.47 -1.91 -4.49
C LEU A 299 -18.19 -2.45 -5.73
N THR A 300 -18.51 -3.74 -5.75
CA THR A 300 -19.32 -4.35 -6.81
C THR A 300 -20.72 -3.72 -6.88
N GLY A 301 -21.38 -3.53 -5.73
CA GLY A 301 -22.66 -2.83 -5.63
C GLY A 301 -22.58 -1.40 -6.13
N PHE A 302 -21.54 -0.65 -5.74
CA PHE A 302 -21.28 0.71 -6.20
C PHE A 302 -21.14 0.78 -7.73
N ARG A 303 -20.24 -0.04 -8.32
CA ARG A 303 -19.99 -0.06 -9.77
C ARG A 303 -21.23 -0.43 -10.58
N ARG A 304 -22.03 -1.37 -10.09
CA ARG A 304 -23.27 -1.79 -10.72
C ARG A 304 -24.30 -0.67 -10.71
N ALA A 305 -24.54 -0.05 -9.57
CA ALA A 305 -25.49 1.05 -9.44
C ALA A 305 -25.11 2.26 -10.29
N LEU A 306 -23.83 2.66 -10.22
CA LEU A 306 -23.29 3.79 -11.01
C LEU A 306 -23.55 3.58 -12.50
N THR A 307 -23.11 2.44 -13.02
CA THR A 307 -23.25 2.11 -14.45
C THR A 307 -24.71 2.08 -14.87
N ARG A 308 -25.57 1.41 -14.12
CA ARG A 308 -26.99 1.25 -14.45
C ARG A 308 -27.72 2.61 -14.42
N THR A 309 -27.49 3.42 -13.40
CA THR A 309 -28.21 4.70 -13.22
C THR A 309 -27.78 5.72 -14.28
N LEU A 310 -26.48 5.88 -14.52
CA LEU A 310 -25.97 6.78 -15.56
C LEU A 310 -26.36 6.33 -16.96
N LYS A 311 -26.31 5.03 -17.25
CA LYS A 311 -26.74 4.47 -18.53
C LYS A 311 -28.22 4.75 -18.79
N LYS A 312 -29.06 4.48 -17.81
CA LYS A 312 -30.50 4.77 -17.91
C LYS A 312 -30.75 6.24 -18.20
N TYR A 313 -30.14 7.15 -17.43
CA TYR A 313 -30.28 8.59 -17.65
C TYR A 313 -29.81 9.01 -19.05
N ALA A 314 -28.69 8.48 -19.52
CA ALA A 314 -28.14 8.79 -20.85
C ALA A 314 -29.03 8.26 -21.99
N GLU A 315 -29.70 7.11 -21.80
CA GLU A 315 -30.69 6.56 -22.74
C GLU A 315 -31.95 7.40 -22.76
N ASP A 316 -32.54 7.68 -21.59
CA ASP A 316 -33.78 8.44 -21.43
C ASP A 316 -33.66 9.88 -21.95
N SER A 317 -32.47 10.50 -21.76
CA SER A 317 -32.16 11.84 -22.31
C SER A 317 -31.83 11.85 -23.80
N GLY A 318 -31.77 10.70 -24.48
CA GLY A 318 -31.46 10.58 -25.90
C GLY A 318 -30.01 10.90 -26.28
N MET A 319 -29.12 11.09 -25.32
CA MET A 319 -27.73 11.49 -25.58
C MET A 319 -26.92 10.40 -26.28
N LEU A 320 -27.32 9.13 -26.13
CA LEU A 320 -26.66 7.95 -26.75
C LEU A 320 -27.13 7.67 -28.20
N ALA A 321 -28.17 8.34 -28.69
CA ALA A 321 -28.80 8.02 -29.99
C ALA A 321 -27.85 8.08 -31.20
N LYS A 322 -26.73 8.81 -31.11
CA LYS A 322 -25.75 8.96 -32.20
C LYS A 322 -24.56 8.00 -32.09
N LEU A 323 -24.42 7.26 -30.99
CA LEU A 323 -23.34 6.32 -30.78
C LEU A 323 -23.57 5.05 -31.62
N LYS A 324 -22.51 4.60 -32.30
CA LYS A 324 -22.52 3.39 -33.16
C LYS A 324 -21.86 2.18 -32.51
N PHE A 325 -21.51 2.28 -31.22
CA PHE A 325 -20.87 1.22 -30.44
C PHE A 325 -21.36 1.26 -29.00
N ASP A 326 -21.22 0.15 -28.30
CA ASP A 326 -21.66 -0.02 -26.91
C ASP A 326 -20.75 0.69 -25.91
N ILE A 327 -21.35 1.26 -24.88
CA ILE A 327 -20.68 1.81 -23.72
C ILE A 327 -20.48 0.69 -22.68
N ASN A 328 -19.27 0.52 -22.20
CA ASN A 328 -18.92 -0.43 -21.15
C ASN A 328 -19.01 0.23 -19.77
N GLY A 329 -19.10 -0.60 -18.71
CA GLY A 329 -19.08 -0.13 -17.33
C GLY A 329 -17.87 0.74 -16.98
N ASP A 330 -16.73 0.46 -17.59
CA ASP A 330 -15.47 1.21 -17.40
C ASP A 330 -15.56 2.65 -17.90
N ASP A 331 -16.27 2.89 -19.00
CA ASP A 331 -16.40 4.22 -19.58
C ASP A 331 -17.13 5.18 -18.61
N PHE A 332 -18.01 4.64 -17.74
CA PHE A 332 -18.70 5.39 -16.70
C PHE A 332 -17.79 5.76 -15.51
N ARG A 333 -16.61 5.17 -15.41
CA ARG A 333 -15.67 5.38 -14.30
C ARG A 333 -14.43 6.18 -14.69
N GLU A 334 -14.25 6.48 -15.98
CA GLU A 334 -13.16 7.34 -16.43
C GLU A 334 -13.35 8.77 -15.91
N GLY A 335 -12.33 9.31 -15.23
CA GLY A 335 -12.39 10.62 -14.58
C GLY A 335 -13.21 10.66 -13.29
N LEU A 336 -13.61 9.50 -12.76
CA LEU A 336 -14.31 9.38 -11.49
C LEU A 336 -13.33 9.28 -10.33
N THR A 337 -13.45 10.17 -9.36
CA THR A 337 -12.91 9.99 -8.00
C THR A 337 -14.06 9.70 -7.05
N ALA A 338 -13.98 8.61 -6.29
CA ALA A 338 -15.00 8.24 -5.35
C ALA A 338 -14.42 7.55 -4.11
N VAL A 339 -15.06 7.78 -2.97
CA VAL A 339 -14.82 7.07 -1.73
C VAL A 339 -16.11 6.39 -1.30
N VAL A 340 -16.06 5.07 -1.11
CA VAL A 340 -17.19 4.24 -0.69
C VAL A 340 -16.89 3.67 0.68
N SER A 341 -17.64 4.07 1.69
CA SER A 341 -17.48 3.59 3.07
C SER A 341 -18.76 2.91 3.54
N VAL A 342 -18.63 1.70 4.06
CA VAL A 342 -19.73 0.95 4.65
C VAL A 342 -19.41 0.56 6.07
N LYS A 343 -20.43 0.48 6.94
CA LYS A 343 -20.30 -0.01 8.30
C LYS A 343 -21.06 -1.32 8.42
N VAL A 344 -20.33 -2.41 8.64
CA VAL A 344 -20.85 -3.77 8.69
C VAL A 344 -20.63 -4.35 10.08
N GLN A 345 -21.67 -4.92 10.70
CA GLN A 345 -21.58 -5.47 12.05
C GLN A 345 -20.71 -6.73 12.11
N GLU A 346 -20.85 -7.61 11.13
CA GLU A 346 -20.11 -8.87 11.02
C GLU A 346 -19.47 -8.98 9.63
N PRO A 347 -18.39 -8.21 9.36
CA PRO A 347 -17.76 -8.25 8.05
C PRO A 347 -17.01 -9.56 7.84
N GLN A 348 -17.23 -10.18 6.68
CA GLN A 348 -16.55 -11.38 6.23
C GLN A 348 -15.51 -10.97 5.19
N PHE A 349 -14.23 -11.14 5.53
CA PHE A 349 -13.13 -10.81 4.62
C PHE A 349 -12.52 -12.08 4.03
N GLU A 350 -12.03 -11.98 2.80
CA GLU A 350 -11.21 -13.02 2.17
C GLU A 350 -9.78 -12.95 2.74
N GLY A 351 -9.56 -13.52 3.93
CA GLY A 351 -8.23 -13.60 4.55
C GLY A 351 -7.98 -12.60 5.69
N GLN A 352 -6.85 -12.82 6.38
CA GLN A 352 -6.47 -12.07 7.59
C GLN A 352 -6.11 -10.61 7.32
N THR A 353 -5.63 -10.30 6.13
CA THR A 353 -5.25 -8.93 5.72
C THR A 353 -6.43 -8.02 5.45
N LYS A 354 -7.67 -8.55 5.46
CA LYS A 354 -8.94 -7.81 5.32
C LYS A 354 -9.02 -6.97 4.03
N THR A 355 -8.38 -7.40 2.96
CA THR A 355 -8.26 -6.65 1.70
C THR A 355 -9.51 -6.68 0.84
N LYS A 356 -10.39 -7.67 1.03
CA LYS A 356 -11.60 -7.86 0.22
C LYS A 356 -12.81 -8.29 1.05
N LEU A 357 -13.94 -7.59 0.89
CA LEU A 357 -15.20 -7.91 1.57
C LEU A 357 -16.00 -8.97 0.82
N GLY A 358 -16.50 -9.99 1.54
CA GLY A 358 -17.27 -11.11 1.00
C GLY A 358 -18.79 -11.08 1.27
N ASN A 359 -19.29 -10.16 2.10
CA ASN A 359 -20.71 -10.10 2.49
C ASN A 359 -21.65 -9.77 1.31
N ASP A 360 -22.42 -10.71 0.79
CA ASP A 360 -23.29 -10.53 -0.38
C ASP A 360 -24.40 -9.49 -0.17
N GLU A 361 -24.96 -9.39 1.04
CA GLU A 361 -26.02 -8.45 1.40
C GLU A 361 -25.58 -6.99 1.25
N VAL A 362 -24.30 -6.70 1.43
CA VAL A 362 -23.74 -5.36 1.34
C VAL A 362 -23.80 -4.83 -0.11
N ALA A 363 -23.60 -5.70 -1.10
CA ALA A 363 -23.69 -5.31 -2.50
C ALA A 363 -25.08 -4.75 -2.84
N ALA A 364 -26.16 -5.39 -2.33
CA ALA A 364 -27.52 -4.93 -2.56
C ALA A 364 -27.81 -3.60 -1.83
N ALA A 365 -27.29 -3.43 -0.61
CA ALA A 365 -27.47 -2.21 0.17
C ALA A 365 -26.83 -1.00 -0.53
N VAL A 366 -25.56 -1.13 -0.95
CA VAL A 366 -24.84 -0.05 -1.67
C VAL A 366 -25.48 0.23 -3.03
N ASP A 367 -25.88 -0.81 -3.78
CA ASP A 367 -26.57 -0.65 -5.07
C ASP A 367 -27.86 0.18 -4.94
N GLN A 368 -28.71 -0.13 -3.97
CA GLN A 368 -29.96 0.58 -3.74
C GLN A 368 -29.73 2.01 -3.25
N ALA A 369 -28.79 2.20 -2.32
CA ALA A 369 -28.47 3.52 -1.77
C ALA A 369 -27.98 4.47 -2.87
N LEU A 370 -27.00 4.03 -3.65
CA LEU A 370 -26.41 4.85 -4.70
C LEU A 370 -27.39 5.08 -5.86
N ALA A 371 -28.12 4.05 -6.31
CA ALA A 371 -29.06 4.21 -7.42
C ALA A 371 -30.15 5.24 -7.13
N SER A 372 -30.66 5.28 -5.89
CA SER A 372 -31.64 6.28 -5.46
C SER A 372 -31.02 7.67 -5.46
N ALA A 373 -29.94 7.88 -4.68
CA ALA A 373 -29.35 9.20 -4.50
C ALA A 373 -28.76 9.78 -5.81
N LEU A 374 -28.11 8.94 -6.62
CA LEU A 374 -27.58 9.37 -7.91
C LEU A 374 -28.71 9.70 -8.90
N GLY A 375 -29.79 8.91 -8.91
CA GLY A 375 -30.97 9.20 -9.74
C GLY A 375 -31.55 10.57 -9.44
N ASP A 376 -31.82 10.85 -8.17
CA ASP A 376 -32.35 12.13 -7.70
C ASP A 376 -31.39 13.29 -8.07
N TYR A 377 -30.06 13.10 -7.83
CA TYR A 377 -29.07 14.12 -8.19
C TYR A 377 -29.05 14.45 -9.69
N LEU A 378 -29.10 13.43 -10.56
CA LEU A 378 -29.07 13.64 -12.02
C LEU A 378 -30.33 14.40 -12.53
N GLU A 379 -31.49 14.16 -11.92
CA GLU A 379 -32.73 14.86 -12.24
C GLU A 379 -32.72 16.33 -11.74
N GLU A 380 -32.17 16.55 -10.54
CA GLU A 380 -32.04 17.87 -9.93
C GLU A 380 -30.95 18.73 -10.59
N ASN A 381 -29.89 18.11 -11.13
CA ASN A 381 -28.73 18.81 -11.68
C ASN A 381 -28.48 18.43 -13.17
N PRO A 382 -29.37 18.84 -14.10
CA PRO A 382 -29.28 18.42 -15.51
C PRO A 382 -28.01 18.92 -16.22
N LYS A 383 -27.41 20.04 -15.76
CA LYS A 383 -26.14 20.55 -16.29
C LYS A 383 -25.01 19.58 -15.98
N ASP A 384 -24.91 19.14 -14.74
CA ASP A 384 -23.86 18.21 -14.28
C ASP A 384 -24.09 16.82 -14.88
N ALA A 385 -25.32 16.35 -14.91
CA ALA A 385 -25.70 15.10 -15.57
C ALA A 385 -25.26 15.06 -17.04
N LYS A 386 -25.47 16.17 -17.75
CA LYS A 386 -25.01 16.31 -19.15
C LYS A 386 -23.49 16.28 -19.26
N ALA A 387 -22.76 16.96 -18.36
CA ALA A 387 -21.30 16.98 -18.35
C ALA A 387 -20.74 15.56 -18.08
N ILE A 388 -21.30 14.84 -17.12
CA ILE A 388 -20.92 13.46 -16.81
C ILE A 388 -21.15 12.54 -18.02
N VAL A 389 -22.36 12.59 -18.64
CA VAL A 389 -22.66 11.74 -19.80
C VAL A 389 -21.77 12.08 -20.99
N GLN A 390 -21.44 13.35 -21.20
CA GLN A 390 -20.48 13.74 -22.26
C GLN A 390 -19.08 13.17 -22.00
N LYS A 391 -18.62 13.18 -20.75
CA LYS A 391 -17.34 12.54 -20.38
C LYS A 391 -17.37 11.03 -20.65
N VAL A 392 -18.46 10.34 -20.31
CA VAL A 392 -18.67 8.91 -20.59
C VAL A 392 -18.61 8.63 -22.10
N ILE A 393 -19.28 9.45 -22.91
CA ILE A 393 -19.26 9.31 -24.38
C ILE A 393 -17.84 9.51 -24.93
N LEU A 394 -17.10 10.48 -24.38
CA LEU A 394 -15.71 10.72 -24.78
C LEU A 394 -14.81 9.52 -24.43
N ALA A 395 -14.96 8.97 -23.21
CA ALA A 395 -14.25 7.77 -22.75
C ALA A 395 -14.54 6.56 -23.65
N ALA A 396 -15.81 6.29 -23.94
CA ALA A 396 -16.23 5.20 -24.83
C ALA A 396 -15.66 5.36 -26.25
N THR A 397 -15.62 6.59 -26.76
CA THR A 397 -15.04 6.89 -28.08
C THR A 397 -13.53 6.64 -28.09
N ALA A 398 -12.82 7.11 -27.07
CA ALA A 398 -11.38 6.89 -26.91
C ALA A 398 -11.05 5.40 -26.78
N ARG A 399 -11.81 4.65 -25.98
CA ARG A 399 -11.66 3.19 -25.83
C ARG A 399 -11.89 2.45 -27.16
N HIS A 400 -12.93 2.83 -27.90
CA HIS A 400 -13.20 2.22 -29.22
C HIS A 400 -12.04 2.46 -30.18
N ALA A 401 -11.48 3.68 -30.21
CA ALA A 401 -10.31 4.00 -31.01
C ALA A 401 -9.06 3.20 -30.56
N ALA A 402 -8.83 3.10 -29.27
CA ALA A 402 -7.71 2.32 -28.69
C ALA A 402 -7.84 0.82 -29.02
N ARG A 403 -9.03 0.24 -28.93
CA ARG A 403 -9.29 -1.15 -29.31
C ARG A 403 -8.98 -1.39 -30.79
N HIS A 404 -9.44 -0.52 -31.66
CA HIS A 404 -9.16 -0.62 -33.10
C HIS A 404 -7.65 -0.54 -33.38
N ALA A 405 -6.93 0.38 -32.73
CA ALA A 405 -5.47 0.48 -32.85
C ALA A 405 -4.77 -0.80 -32.36
N ARG A 406 -5.19 -1.36 -31.21
CA ARG A 406 -4.67 -2.63 -30.68
C ARG A 406 -4.90 -3.81 -31.63
N GLU A 407 -6.09 -3.94 -32.20
CA GLU A 407 -6.43 -4.99 -33.17
C GLU A 407 -5.56 -4.90 -34.45
N LEU A 408 -5.31 -3.69 -34.95
CA LEU A 408 -4.40 -3.48 -36.09
C LEU A 408 -2.96 -3.91 -35.79
N VAL A 409 -2.48 -3.64 -34.55
CA VAL A 409 -1.15 -4.06 -34.10
C VAL A 409 -1.09 -5.58 -33.95
N GLN A 410 -2.09 -6.21 -33.31
CA GLN A 410 -2.14 -7.67 -33.15
C GLN A 410 -2.19 -8.40 -34.48
N ARG A 411 -3.00 -7.92 -35.44
CA ARG A 411 -3.05 -8.50 -36.80
C ARG A 411 -1.69 -8.42 -37.52
N LYS A 412 -0.96 -7.31 -37.36
CA LYS A 412 0.40 -7.18 -37.91
C LYS A 412 1.38 -8.15 -37.24
N THR A 413 1.29 -8.33 -35.93
CA THR A 413 2.15 -9.24 -35.14
C THR A 413 1.92 -10.71 -35.52
N VAL A 414 0.68 -11.13 -35.66
CA VAL A 414 0.33 -12.52 -36.08
C VAL A 414 0.79 -12.81 -37.53
N LEU A 415 0.65 -11.85 -38.43
CA LEU A 415 1.10 -11.99 -39.81
C LEU A 415 2.63 -11.94 -39.99
N SER A 416 3.35 -11.29 -39.07
CA SER A 416 4.82 -11.15 -39.12
C SER A 416 5.58 -12.26 -38.38
N GLY A 417 4.90 -13.22 -37.73
CA GLY A 417 5.55 -14.27 -36.93
C GLY A 417 6.41 -13.70 -35.81
N ALA A 418 6.03 -12.53 -35.27
CA ALA A 418 6.84 -11.79 -34.32
C ALA A 418 7.02 -12.61 -33.03
N GLY A 419 8.23 -13.14 -32.85
CA GLY A 419 8.75 -13.68 -31.63
C GLY A 419 8.91 -12.61 -30.54
N LEU A 420 9.66 -12.94 -29.51
CA LEU A 420 10.02 -12.00 -28.44
C LEU A 420 10.72 -10.75 -28.99
N PRO A 421 10.63 -9.60 -28.29
CA PRO A 421 11.28 -8.37 -28.74
C PRO A 421 12.75 -8.60 -29.05
N GLY A 422 13.23 -8.11 -30.20
CA GLY A 422 14.60 -8.33 -30.65
C GLY A 422 15.69 -7.81 -29.72
N LYS A 423 15.32 -6.88 -28.81
CA LYS A 423 16.19 -6.37 -27.76
C LYS A 423 16.27 -7.28 -26.52
N LEU A 424 15.29 -8.14 -26.30
CA LEU A 424 15.24 -8.99 -25.14
C LEU A 424 16.34 -10.07 -25.23
N ALA A 425 17.27 -10.03 -24.31
CA ALA A 425 18.18 -11.14 -24.06
C ALA A 425 17.53 -12.08 -23.06
N ASP A 426 16.77 -13.05 -23.54
CA ASP A 426 15.98 -13.96 -22.72
C ASP A 426 16.85 -14.96 -21.94
N CYS A 427 16.27 -15.59 -20.90
CA CYS A 427 16.88 -16.69 -20.15
C CYS A 427 16.50 -18.05 -20.76
N SER A 428 17.26 -19.09 -20.41
CA SER A 428 17.07 -20.44 -20.93
C SER A 428 15.95 -21.19 -20.20
N SER A 429 15.74 -20.88 -18.92
CA SER A 429 14.70 -21.51 -18.09
C SER A 429 13.31 -21.15 -18.58
N ARG A 430 12.43 -22.13 -18.55
CA ARG A 430 10.97 -21.95 -18.73
C ARG A 430 10.23 -22.02 -17.40
N ASP A 431 10.95 -22.31 -16.33
CA ASP A 431 10.38 -22.31 -14.97
C ASP A 431 10.27 -20.87 -14.48
N ARG A 432 9.05 -20.36 -14.42
CA ARG A 432 8.74 -19.02 -13.93
C ARG A 432 9.27 -18.78 -12.52
N SER A 433 9.20 -19.79 -11.65
CA SER A 433 9.50 -19.62 -10.21
C SER A 433 10.94 -19.18 -9.93
N ILE A 434 11.86 -19.46 -10.85
CA ILE A 434 13.28 -19.09 -10.75
C ILE A 434 13.68 -17.98 -11.74
N ALA A 435 12.83 -17.72 -12.77
CA ALA A 435 13.16 -16.78 -13.83
C ALA A 435 12.94 -15.34 -13.40
N GLU A 436 13.86 -14.46 -13.76
CA GLU A 436 13.78 -13.04 -13.47
C GLU A 436 14.19 -12.18 -14.68
N ILE A 437 13.59 -10.99 -14.80
CA ILE A 437 13.89 -10.03 -15.85
C ILE A 437 14.39 -8.71 -15.28
N PHE A 438 15.49 -8.19 -15.85
CA PHE A 438 16.00 -6.85 -15.53
C PHE A 438 15.64 -5.89 -16.65
N PHE A 439 14.92 -4.83 -16.31
CA PHE A 439 14.76 -3.66 -17.15
C PHE A 439 15.90 -2.70 -16.88
N VAL A 440 16.76 -2.50 -17.87
CA VAL A 440 18.04 -1.80 -17.71
C VAL A 440 18.03 -0.51 -18.53
N GLU A 441 18.54 0.57 -17.95
CA GLU A 441 18.67 1.85 -18.63
C GLU A 441 19.73 1.82 -19.73
N GLY A 442 19.31 2.00 -20.97
CA GLY A 442 20.16 2.14 -22.13
C GLY A 442 20.83 0.86 -22.62
N ASP A 443 21.34 0.93 -23.85
CA ASP A 443 22.00 -0.21 -24.50
C ASP A 443 23.40 -0.51 -23.91
N SER A 444 24.10 0.50 -23.37
CA SER A 444 25.43 0.35 -22.77
C SER A 444 25.38 -0.51 -21.50
N ALA A 445 24.58 -0.10 -20.50
CA ALA A 445 24.39 -0.86 -19.28
C ALA A 445 23.70 -2.21 -19.57
N GLY A 446 22.77 -2.24 -20.53
CA GLY A 446 22.16 -3.48 -21.03
C GLY A 446 23.18 -4.47 -21.59
N GLY A 447 24.22 -4.00 -22.30
CA GLY A 447 25.33 -4.82 -22.80
C GLY A 447 26.18 -5.41 -21.68
N THR A 448 26.52 -4.60 -20.66
CA THR A 448 27.24 -5.03 -19.48
C THR A 448 26.43 -6.06 -18.67
N ALA A 449 25.15 -5.78 -18.43
CA ALA A 449 24.24 -6.69 -17.73
C ALA A 449 24.07 -8.02 -18.48
N LYS A 450 23.93 -7.99 -19.82
CA LYS A 450 23.84 -9.18 -20.66
C LYS A 450 25.10 -10.04 -20.57
N SER A 451 26.27 -9.42 -20.43
CA SER A 451 27.56 -10.14 -20.27
C SER A 451 27.74 -10.71 -18.88
N GLY A 452 27.26 -10.03 -17.83
CA GLY A 452 27.42 -10.42 -16.43
C GLY A 452 26.37 -11.40 -15.90
N ARG A 453 25.19 -11.50 -16.54
CA ARG A 453 24.06 -12.29 -16.05
C ARG A 453 24.28 -13.80 -16.02
N ASP A 454 23.53 -14.51 -15.20
CA ASP A 454 23.31 -15.94 -15.38
C ASP A 454 22.23 -16.17 -16.44
N ARG A 455 22.65 -16.73 -17.58
CA ARG A 455 21.77 -16.99 -18.74
C ARG A 455 20.70 -18.04 -18.47
N ASN A 456 20.85 -18.84 -17.42
CA ASN A 456 19.90 -19.88 -17.11
C ASN A 456 18.57 -19.30 -16.67
N PHE A 457 18.58 -18.29 -15.81
CA PHE A 457 17.36 -17.75 -15.19
C PHE A 457 17.20 -16.22 -15.29
N GLN A 458 18.22 -15.46 -15.75
CA GLN A 458 18.14 -14.00 -15.85
C GLN A 458 17.96 -13.55 -17.31
N ALA A 459 16.92 -12.74 -17.54
CA ALA A 459 16.66 -12.05 -18.79
C ALA A 459 17.00 -10.56 -18.66
N ILE A 460 17.49 -9.94 -19.73
CA ILE A 460 17.80 -8.51 -19.80
C ILE A 460 16.99 -7.84 -20.89
N MET A 461 16.32 -6.77 -20.55
CA MET A 461 15.56 -5.91 -21.46
C MET A 461 16.07 -4.47 -21.35
N PRO A 462 16.93 -4.00 -22.29
CA PRO A 462 17.36 -2.60 -22.30
C PRO A 462 16.23 -1.68 -22.74
N LEU A 463 16.07 -0.57 -22.03
CA LEU A 463 15.12 0.50 -22.36
C LEU A 463 15.83 1.59 -23.18
N ARG A 464 15.17 2.13 -24.21
CA ARG A 464 15.72 3.25 -24.99
C ARG A 464 15.36 4.59 -24.40
N GLY A 465 16.04 4.95 -23.31
CA GLY A 465 15.80 6.22 -22.61
C GLY A 465 14.49 6.25 -21.85
N LYS A 466 13.92 7.44 -21.68
CA LYS A 466 12.69 7.67 -20.91
C LYS A 466 11.49 7.07 -21.64
N ILE A 467 10.79 6.15 -20.97
CA ILE A 467 9.55 5.58 -21.51
C ILE A 467 8.41 6.61 -21.48
N LEU A 468 7.33 6.32 -22.21
CA LEU A 468 6.15 7.18 -22.25
C LEU A 468 5.58 7.37 -20.83
N ASN A 469 5.35 8.62 -20.43
CA ASN A 469 4.61 8.92 -19.22
C ASN A 469 3.12 8.62 -19.43
N ILE A 470 2.67 7.50 -18.90
CA ILE A 470 1.30 7.02 -19.10
C ILE A 470 0.28 7.74 -18.22
N GLU A 471 0.71 8.50 -17.21
CA GLU A 471 -0.20 9.36 -16.42
C GLU A 471 -0.82 10.44 -17.31
N LYS A 472 -0.06 10.97 -18.26
CA LYS A 472 -0.49 12.01 -19.21
C LYS A 472 -0.97 11.48 -20.55
N ALA A 473 -0.65 10.24 -20.87
CA ALA A 473 -0.91 9.69 -22.19
C ALA A 473 -2.30 9.07 -22.30
N GLN A 474 -3.01 9.42 -23.37
CA GLN A 474 -4.22 8.71 -23.73
C GLN A 474 -3.93 7.25 -24.09
N GLU A 475 -4.86 6.36 -23.80
CA GLU A 475 -4.66 4.91 -23.91
C GLU A 475 -4.23 4.44 -25.32
N HIS A 476 -4.76 5.04 -26.37
CA HIS A 476 -4.36 4.69 -27.74
C HIS A 476 -2.87 4.98 -28.01
N ARG A 477 -2.31 6.09 -27.47
CA ARG A 477 -0.88 6.42 -27.60
C ARG A 477 0.00 5.43 -26.86
N MET A 478 -0.47 4.91 -25.73
CA MET A 478 0.22 3.86 -25.01
C MET A 478 0.40 2.62 -25.90
N TRP A 479 -0.66 2.20 -26.60
CA TRP A 479 -0.61 1.05 -27.50
C TRP A 479 0.13 1.30 -28.82
N GLU A 480 0.39 2.55 -29.20
CA GLU A 480 1.27 2.91 -30.32
C GLU A 480 2.75 2.87 -29.93
N ASN A 481 3.07 3.06 -28.64
CA ASN A 481 4.44 3.11 -28.14
C ASN A 481 5.12 1.74 -28.19
N GLU A 482 6.26 1.65 -28.88
CA GLU A 482 6.97 0.38 -29.05
C GLU A 482 7.60 -0.16 -27.77
N GLU A 483 8.13 0.71 -26.89
CA GLU A 483 8.73 0.25 -25.62
C GLU A 483 7.67 -0.38 -24.72
N ILE A 484 6.49 0.23 -24.62
CA ILE A 484 5.36 -0.32 -23.87
C ILE A 484 4.92 -1.68 -24.43
N LYS A 485 4.76 -1.81 -25.75
CA LYS A 485 4.44 -3.09 -26.39
C LYS A 485 5.48 -4.17 -26.10
N ASN A 486 6.75 -3.78 -26.19
CA ASN A 486 7.86 -4.68 -25.90
C ASN A 486 7.85 -5.16 -24.45
N MET A 487 7.50 -4.30 -23.48
CA MET A 487 7.36 -4.68 -22.07
C MET A 487 6.24 -5.71 -21.87
N PHE A 488 5.04 -5.49 -22.42
CA PHE A 488 3.95 -6.47 -22.39
C PHE A 488 4.36 -7.80 -23.01
N THR A 489 5.00 -7.77 -24.19
CA THR A 489 5.43 -8.97 -24.89
C THR A 489 6.54 -9.72 -24.13
N ALA A 490 7.51 -8.99 -23.57
CA ALA A 490 8.60 -9.58 -22.78
C ALA A 490 8.08 -10.27 -21.53
N LEU A 491 7.17 -9.60 -20.78
CA LEU A 491 6.56 -10.14 -19.58
C LEU A 491 5.58 -11.29 -19.87
N GLY A 492 5.02 -11.36 -21.07
CA GLY A 492 4.02 -12.37 -21.44
C GLY A 492 2.64 -12.12 -20.88
N VAL A 493 2.34 -10.89 -20.45
CA VAL A 493 1.05 -10.51 -19.87
C VAL A 493 0.19 -9.76 -20.88
N THR A 494 -1.13 -9.82 -20.67
CA THR A 494 -2.12 -9.10 -21.47
C THR A 494 -3.14 -8.43 -20.56
N ILE A 495 -3.71 -7.31 -21.01
CA ILE A 495 -4.83 -6.67 -20.30
C ILE A 495 -6.13 -7.30 -20.78
N GLY A 496 -7.00 -7.64 -19.84
CA GLY A 496 -8.33 -8.24 -20.02
C GLY A 496 -8.32 -9.73 -19.73
N THR A 497 -9.15 -10.10 -18.76
CA THR A 497 -9.56 -11.49 -18.44
C THR A 497 -11.00 -11.72 -18.94
N GLU A 498 -11.53 -12.93 -18.79
CA GLU A 498 -12.94 -13.21 -19.08
C GLU A 498 -13.88 -12.46 -18.13
N GLU A 499 -13.44 -12.22 -16.91
CA GLU A 499 -14.23 -11.60 -15.84
C GLU A 499 -14.09 -10.07 -15.81
N ASP A 500 -12.90 -9.52 -16.10
CA ASP A 500 -12.60 -8.09 -16.08
C ASP A 500 -11.74 -7.69 -17.28
N SER A 501 -12.26 -6.76 -18.08
CA SER A 501 -11.59 -6.26 -19.28
C SER A 501 -10.35 -5.41 -18.99
N LYS A 502 -10.14 -4.96 -17.75
CA LYS A 502 -8.99 -4.16 -17.31
C LYS A 502 -7.98 -4.96 -16.49
N ALA A 503 -8.40 -6.09 -15.90
CA ALA A 503 -7.52 -6.92 -15.09
C ALA A 503 -6.34 -7.45 -15.92
N LEU A 504 -5.19 -7.58 -15.28
CA LEU A 504 -4.00 -8.13 -15.90
C LEU A 504 -4.09 -9.66 -15.93
N ASN A 505 -3.96 -10.27 -17.10
CA ASN A 505 -3.87 -11.71 -17.21
C ASN A 505 -2.44 -12.17 -16.92
N LEU A 506 -2.25 -12.83 -15.77
CA LEU A 506 -0.96 -13.33 -15.29
C LEU A 506 -0.67 -14.79 -15.67
N GLU A 507 -1.59 -15.49 -16.35
CA GLU A 507 -1.42 -16.93 -16.68
C GLU A 507 -0.15 -17.21 -17.49
N LYS A 508 0.22 -16.25 -18.35
CA LYS A 508 1.40 -16.35 -19.23
C LYS A 508 2.58 -15.51 -18.74
N LEU A 509 2.54 -15.02 -17.51
CA LEU A 509 3.66 -14.29 -16.92
C LEU A 509 4.92 -15.18 -16.93
N ARG A 510 5.99 -14.65 -17.48
CA ARG A 510 7.21 -15.43 -17.78
C ARG A 510 8.26 -15.39 -16.68
N TYR A 511 8.21 -14.39 -15.81
CA TYR A 511 9.23 -14.14 -14.79
C TYR A 511 8.59 -13.96 -13.42
N ASP A 512 9.20 -14.51 -12.39
CA ASP A 512 8.76 -14.31 -11.01
C ASP A 512 9.21 -12.95 -10.46
N LYS A 513 10.41 -12.50 -10.83
CA LYS A 513 10.91 -11.19 -10.43
C LYS A 513 11.09 -10.26 -11.63
N ILE A 514 10.56 -9.07 -11.50
CA ILE A 514 10.66 -7.97 -12.45
C ILE A 514 11.49 -6.88 -11.78
N ILE A 515 12.71 -6.70 -12.22
CA ILE A 515 13.71 -5.88 -11.53
C ILE A 515 14.01 -4.63 -12.37
N ILE A 516 13.74 -3.46 -11.79
CA ILE A 516 14.11 -2.16 -12.36
C ILE A 516 15.55 -1.88 -11.96
N MET A 517 16.44 -1.69 -12.94
CA MET A 517 17.86 -1.44 -12.73
C MET A 517 18.28 -0.22 -13.56
N THR A 518 18.33 0.94 -12.92
CA THR A 518 18.66 2.25 -13.52
C THR A 518 19.91 2.83 -12.88
N ASP A 519 20.50 3.82 -13.54
CA ASP A 519 21.66 4.54 -13.06
C ASP A 519 21.34 5.31 -11.74
N ALA A 520 22.34 5.55 -10.93
CA ALA A 520 22.19 6.26 -9.65
C ALA A 520 22.26 7.79 -9.84
N ASP A 521 21.60 8.30 -10.87
CA ASP A 521 21.51 9.72 -11.19
C ASP A 521 20.06 10.19 -11.31
N VAL A 522 19.86 11.46 -11.64
CA VAL A 522 18.53 12.07 -11.77
C VAL A 522 17.72 11.49 -12.94
N ASP A 523 18.38 11.11 -14.04
CA ASP A 523 17.73 10.52 -15.21
C ASP A 523 17.29 9.08 -14.92
N GLY A 524 18.16 8.29 -14.28
CA GLY A 524 17.82 6.93 -13.83
C GLY A 524 16.67 6.92 -12.82
N SER A 525 16.66 7.86 -11.87
CA SER A 525 15.55 8.02 -10.92
C SER A 525 14.24 8.38 -11.64
N HIS A 526 14.31 9.22 -12.70
CA HIS A 526 13.13 9.55 -13.50
C HIS A 526 12.63 8.33 -14.31
N ILE A 527 13.52 7.54 -14.90
CA ILE A 527 13.16 6.31 -15.62
C ILE A 527 12.50 5.30 -14.67
N ALA A 528 13.08 5.10 -13.48
CA ALA A 528 12.48 4.25 -12.44
C ALA A 528 11.07 4.74 -12.06
N THR A 529 10.87 6.04 -11.89
CA THR A 529 9.56 6.62 -11.59
C THR A 529 8.56 6.42 -12.72
N LEU A 530 8.96 6.59 -13.98
CA LEU A 530 8.10 6.31 -15.14
C LEU A 530 7.70 4.83 -15.20
N MET A 531 8.63 3.92 -14.91
CA MET A 531 8.33 2.49 -14.85
C MET A 531 7.38 2.14 -13.70
N LEU A 532 7.61 2.71 -12.52
CA LEU A 532 6.71 2.53 -11.37
C LEU A 532 5.31 3.07 -11.69
N THR A 533 5.21 4.23 -12.35
CA THR A 533 3.93 4.78 -12.84
C THR A 533 3.24 3.81 -13.79
N PHE A 534 3.98 3.22 -14.72
CA PHE A 534 3.45 2.24 -15.66
C PHE A 534 2.95 0.97 -14.94
N PHE A 535 3.74 0.39 -14.04
CA PHE A 535 3.30 -0.77 -13.27
C PHE A 535 2.10 -0.45 -12.38
N PHE A 536 2.13 0.67 -11.68
CA PHE A 536 1.02 1.07 -10.81
C PHE A 536 -0.29 1.30 -11.57
N ARG A 537 -0.23 1.92 -12.77
CA ARG A 537 -1.44 2.25 -13.55
C ARG A 537 -1.97 1.12 -14.42
N LYS A 538 -1.11 0.22 -14.90
CA LYS A 538 -1.48 -0.77 -15.93
C LYS A 538 -1.18 -2.22 -15.55
N MET A 539 -0.44 -2.46 -14.49
CA MET A 539 -0.01 -3.78 -14.04
C MET A 539 0.07 -3.83 -12.50
N LYS A 540 -0.92 -3.24 -11.83
CA LYS A 540 -0.97 -3.11 -10.37
C LYS A 540 -0.86 -4.48 -9.67
N GLU A 541 -1.47 -5.50 -10.26
CA GLU A 541 -1.46 -6.88 -9.79
C GLU A 541 -0.03 -7.45 -9.68
N LEU A 542 0.91 -7.01 -10.52
CA LEU A 542 2.32 -7.41 -10.39
C LEU A 542 2.98 -6.86 -9.12
N ILE A 543 2.59 -5.65 -8.69
CA ILE A 543 3.07 -5.07 -7.43
C ILE A 543 2.40 -5.77 -6.25
N GLU A 544 1.08 -5.95 -6.30
CA GLU A 544 0.28 -6.57 -5.24
C GLU A 544 0.70 -8.03 -4.98
N ASN A 545 1.07 -8.75 -6.04
CA ASN A 545 1.60 -10.12 -5.93
C ASN A 545 3.12 -10.16 -5.64
N GLY A 546 3.77 -9.02 -5.42
CA GLY A 546 5.16 -8.95 -4.97
C GLY A 546 6.21 -9.27 -6.04
N HIS A 547 5.88 -9.11 -7.33
CA HIS A 547 6.79 -9.43 -8.44
C HIS A 547 7.74 -8.28 -8.80
N VAL A 548 7.49 -7.03 -8.38
CA VAL A 548 8.25 -5.85 -8.80
C VAL A 548 9.31 -5.47 -7.78
N TYR A 549 10.54 -5.27 -8.25
CA TYR A 549 11.71 -4.93 -7.44
C TYR A 549 12.51 -3.79 -8.06
N ILE A 550 13.25 -3.07 -7.21
CA ILE A 550 14.26 -2.09 -7.61
C ILE A 550 15.62 -2.63 -7.17
N ALA A 551 16.55 -2.74 -8.11
CA ALA A 551 17.94 -3.07 -7.79
C ALA A 551 18.65 -1.88 -7.15
N THR A 552 19.50 -2.17 -6.15
CA THR A 552 20.27 -1.14 -5.45
C THR A 552 21.76 -1.43 -5.66
N PRO A 553 22.37 -0.89 -6.74
CA PRO A 553 23.81 -1.02 -6.97
C PRO A 553 24.59 -0.21 -5.93
N PRO A 554 25.88 -0.55 -5.65
CA PRO A 554 26.72 0.24 -4.76
C PRO A 554 27.06 1.60 -5.38
N LEU A 555 27.17 2.61 -4.54
CA LEU A 555 27.56 3.97 -4.95
C LEU A 555 29.09 4.16 -4.98
N TYR A 556 29.84 3.38 -4.19
CA TYR A 556 31.29 3.55 -4.05
C TYR A 556 32.01 2.21 -4.07
N LEU A 557 33.22 2.22 -4.63
CA LEU A 557 34.22 1.18 -4.47
C LEU A 557 35.42 1.79 -3.70
N VAL A 558 35.75 1.22 -2.55
CA VAL A 558 36.90 1.57 -1.74
C VAL A 558 37.98 0.51 -1.93
N LYS A 559 39.15 0.91 -2.43
CA LYS A 559 40.23 0.00 -2.81
C LYS A 559 41.55 0.40 -2.20
N LYS A 560 42.29 -0.62 -1.69
CA LYS A 560 43.71 -0.47 -1.26
C LYS A 560 44.50 -1.70 -1.66
N GLY A 561 45.37 -1.56 -2.66
CA GLY A 561 46.13 -2.69 -3.21
C GLY A 561 45.21 -3.77 -3.78
N LYS A 562 45.22 -4.97 -3.17
CA LYS A 562 44.34 -6.08 -3.58
C LYS A 562 43.01 -6.15 -2.81
N GLN A 563 42.85 -5.32 -1.78
CA GLN A 563 41.63 -5.29 -0.99
C GLN A 563 40.66 -4.31 -1.64
N GLU A 564 39.42 -4.74 -1.83
CA GLU A 564 38.33 -3.91 -2.34
C GLU A 564 37.04 -4.21 -1.60
N ARG A 565 36.25 -3.15 -1.33
CA ARG A 565 34.91 -3.25 -0.75
C ARG A 565 33.96 -2.27 -1.39
N TYR A 566 32.75 -2.72 -1.66
CA TYR A 566 31.67 -1.91 -2.15
C TYR A 566 30.90 -1.27 -1.00
N CYS A 567 30.39 -0.06 -1.20
CA CYS A 567 29.62 0.71 -0.22
C CYS A 567 28.38 1.30 -0.89
N TRP A 568 27.28 1.24 -0.18
CA TRP A 568 25.96 1.77 -0.62
C TRP A 568 25.67 3.14 -0.02
N THR A 569 26.35 3.51 1.07
CA THR A 569 26.19 4.79 1.75
C THR A 569 27.52 5.49 1.95
N GLU A 570 27.48 6.83 2.14
CA GLU A 570 28.66 7.61 2.48
C GLU A 570 29.27 7.19 3.82
N LYS A 571 28.43 6.87 4.80
CA LYS A 571 28.85 6.40 6.12
C LYS A 571 29.65 5.10 6.03
N GLU A 572 29.20 4.15 5.19
CA GLU A 572 29.96 2.90 4.93
C GLU A 572 31.29 3.22 4.26
N ARG A 573 31.31 4.08 3.23
CA ARG A 573 32.52 4.53 2.55
C ARG A 573 33.53 5.09 3.54
N ASP A 574 33.10 5.98 4.43
CA ASP A 574 33.99 6.65 5.39
C ASP A 574 34.51 5.67 6.44
N THR A 575 33.66 4.78 6.92
CA THR A 575 34.05 3.71 7.86
C THR A 575 35.11 2.79 7.25
N ILE A 576 34.86 2.28 6.04
CA ILE A 576 35.78 1.36 5.34
C ILE A 576 37.08 2.09 4.95
N SER A 577 36.97 3.37 4.57
CA SER A 577 38.16 4.18 4.28
C SER A 577 39.04 4.38 5.51
N ALA A 578 38.45 4.56 6.69
CA ALA A 578 39.15 4.65 7.96
C ALA A 578 39.80 3.32 8.35
N GLU A 579 39.11 2.19 8.14
CA GLU A 579 39.68 0.84 8.37
C GLU A 579 40.88 0.55 7.47
N PHE A 580 40.78 0.92 6.18
CA PHE A 580 41.88 0.70 5.23
C PHE A 580 43.06 1.67 5.45
N GLY A 581 42.85 2.84 6.07
CA GLY A 581 43.84 3.84 6.41
C GLY A 581 44.44 4.57 5.20
N LYS A 582 45.63 5.16 5.33
CA LYS A 582 46.21 6.01 4.28
C LYS A 582 46.49 5.24 2.97
N GLY A 583 46.29 5.93 1.84
CA GLY A 583 46.53 5.39 0.49
C GLY A 583 45.34 4.63 -0.12
N VAL A 584 44.15 4.89 0.37
CA VAL A 584 42.89 4.36 -0.18
C VAL A 584 42.52 5.10 -1.45
N HIS A 585 42.08 4.37 -2.46
CA HIS A 585 41.47 4.90 -3.67
C HIS A 585 39.94 4.68 -3.58
N ILE A 586 39.17 5.74 -3.74
CA ILE A 586 37.71 5.71 -3.74
C ILE A 586 37.25 6.00 -5.15
N GLN A 587 36.48 5.08 -5.72
CA GLN A 587 35.77 5.27 -6.98
C GLN A 587 34.29 5.45 -6.67
N ARG A 588 33.67 6.50 -7.21
CA ARG A 588 32.23 6.69 -7.17
C ARG A 588 31.64 6.20 -8.49
N TYR A 589 30.57 5.42 -8.42
CA TYR A 589 29.78 5.00 -9.58
C TYR A 589 28.61 5.96 -9.78
N LYS A 590 28.52 6.59 -10.93
CA LYS A 590 27.40 7.44 -11.34
C LYS A 590 26.40 6.67 -12.21
N GLY A 591 26.87 5.65 -12.94
CA GLY A 591 26.04 4.83 -13.78
C GLY A 591 26.51 3.38 -13.83
N LEU A 592 25.58 2.48 -14.16
CA LEU A 592 25.82 1.03 -14.31
C LEU A 592 26.83 0.72 -15.43
N GLY A 593 26.94 1.59 -16.42
CA GLY A 593 27.91 1.48 -17.51
C GLY A 593 29.36 1.67 -17.09
N GLU A 594 29.63 2.21 -15.89
CA GLU A 594 30.96 2.35 -15.32
C GLU A 594 31.47 1.06 -14.65
N MET A 595 30.57 0.11 -14.40
CA MET A 595 30.90 -1.22 -13.89
C MET A 595 31.22 -2.17 -15.02
N ASN A 596 32.21 -3.02 -14.83
CA ASN A 596 32.40 -4.18 -15.71
C ASN A 596 31.38 -5.30 -15.37
N ALA A 597 31.26 -6.28 -16.25
CA ALA A 597 30.27 -7.36 -16.12
C ALA A 597 30.39 -8.16 -14.80
N HIS A 598 31.61 -8.36 -14.31
CA HIS A 598 31.88 -9.09 -13.06
C HIS A 598 31.45 -8.27 -11.84
N GLN A 599 31.78 -6.96 -11.82
CA GLN A 599 31.38 -6.06 -10.75
C GLN A 599 29.86 -5.95 -10.66
N LEU A 600 29.18 -5.83 -11.82
CA LEU A 600 27.73 -5.74 -11.86
C LEU A 600 27.07 -7.05 -11.40
N TRP A 601 27.66 -8.20 -11.74
CA TRP A 601 27.21 -9.49 -11.22
C TRP A 601 27.36 -9.57 -9.71
N ASP A 602 28.57 -9.36 -9.19
CA ASP A 602 28.87 -9.56 -7.77
C ASP A 602 28.08 -8.65 -6.83
N THR A 603 27.70 -7.46 -7.30
CA THR A 603 27.09 -6.44 -6.44
C THR A 603 25.58 -6.28 -6.62
N THR A 604 25.06 -6.58 -7.84
CA THR A 604 23.71 -6.15 -8.22
C THR A 604 22.86 -7.27 -8.81
N MET A 605 23.47 -8.27 -9.45
CA MET A 605 22.71 -9.30 -10.17
C MET A 605 22.74 -10.67 -9.49
N ASN A 606 23.80 -11.01 -8.77
CA ASN A 606 23.95 -12.29 -8.08
C ASN A 606 22.92 -12.41 -6.93
N PRO A 607 22.05 -13.43 -6.94
CA PRO A 607 21.04 -13.61 -5.90
C PRO A 607 21.58 -13.68 -4.47
N ASP A 608 22.82 -14.15 -4.28
CA ASP A 608 23.42 -14.35 -2.96
C ASP A 608 23.96 -13.05 -2.34
N THR A 609 24.27 -12.03 -3.15
CA THR A 609 24.99 -10.83 -2.70
C THR A 609 24.28 -9.52 -3.01
N ARG A 610 23.32 -9.52 -3.94
CA ARG A 610 22.58 -8.33 -4.36
C ARG A 610 21.62 -7.81 -3.31
N ILE A 611 21.33 -6.51 -3.39
CA ILE A 611 20.29 -5.87 -2.61
C ILE A 611 19.14 -5.50 -3.55
N LEU A 612 17.96 -6.07 -3.30
CA LEU A 612 16.72 -5.74 -3.99
C LEU A 612 15.72 -5.12 -3.01
N ARG A 613 15.08 -4.04 -3.40
CA ARG A 613 13.94 -3.46 -2.68
C ARG A 613 12.65 -3.89 -3.38
N GLN A 614 11.80 -4.64 -2.69
CA GLN A 614 10.48 -4.99 -3.20
C GLN A 614 9.58 -3.74 -3.22
N VAL A 615 8.84 -3.56 -4.29
CA VAL A 615 7.86 -2.48 -4.42
C VAL A 615 6.54 -2.93 -3.82
N ASN A 616 6.04 -2.20 -2.84
CA ASN A 616 4.77 -2.47 -2.16
C ASN A 616 3.86 -1.24 -2.23
N ILE A 617 2.56 -1.46 -2.16
CA ILE A 617 1.55 -0.41 -2.02
C ILE A 617 1.03 -0.50 -0.57
N GLU A 618 1.41 0.45 0.26
CA GLU A 618 0.98 0.50 1.67
C GLU A 618 -0.37 1.21 1.81
N ASN A 619 -0.51 2.34 1.13
CA ASN A 619 -1.75 3.12 1.04
C ASN A 619 -2.02 3.43 -0.44
N ALA A 620 -3.07 2.82 -0.99
CA ALA A 620 -3.40 2.95 -2.41
C ALA A 620 -3.85 4.37 -2.78
N ALA A 621 -4.55 5.07 -1.88
CA ALA A 621 -5.02 6.43 -2.09
C ALA A 621 -3.84 7.41 -2.15
N GLU A 622 -2.92 7.29 -1.19
CA GLU A 622 -1.73 8.15 -1.15
C GLU A 622 -0.77 7.85 -2.31
N ALA A 623 -0.56 6.57 -2.66
CA ALA A 623 0.24 6.20 -3.82
C ALA A 623 -0.34 6.80 -5.11
N ASP A 624 -1.66 6.73 -5.29
CA ASP A 624 -2.36 7.34 -6.42
C ASP A 624 -2.16 8.86 -6.47
N ARG A 625 -2.36 9.54 -5.32
CA ARG A 625 -2.15 10.98 -5.20
C ARG A 625 -0.71 11.38 -5.55
N ILE A 626 0.29 10.65 -5.05
CA ILE A 626 1.71 10.93 -5.31
C ILE A 626 2.02 10.73 -6.80
N PHE A 627 1.56 9.66 -7.43
CA PHE A 627 1.79 9.45 -8.87
C PHE A 627 1.11 10.55 -9.70
N SER A 628 -0.14 10.92 -9.40
CA SER A 628 -0.85 11.99 -10.08
C SER A 628 -0.15 13.34 -9.89
N MET A 629 0.30 13.66 -8.69
CA MET A 629 1.03 14.89 -8.39
C MET A 629 2.39 14.98 -9.10
N LEU A 630 3.19 13.90 -9.01
CA LEU A 630 4.55 13.91 -9.59
C LEU A 630 4.54 13.79 -11.10
N MET A 631 3.64 12.98 -11.66
CA MET A 631 3.65 12.57 -13.07
C MET A 631 2.49 13.15 -13.87
N GLY A 632 1.49 13.76 -13.24
CA GLY A 632 0.33 14.41 -13.85
C GLY A 632 0.65 15.75 -14.52
N ASP A 633 -0.37 16.41 -15.06
CA ASP A 633 -0.21 17.68 -15.81
C ASP A 633 -0.08 18.89 -14.90
N GLU A 634 -0.65 18.85 -13.69
CA GLU A 634 -0.64 19.95 -12.74
C GLU A 634 0.78 20.26 -12.22
N VAL A 635 1.23 21.51 -12.44
CA VAL A 635 2.58 21.96 -12.03
C VAL A 635 2.63 22.50 -10.61
N PRO A 636 1.64 23.29 -10.13
CA PRO A 636 1.71 23.89 -8.80
C PRO A 636 1.85 22.88 -7.65
N PRO A 637 1.05 21.82 -7.57
CA PRO A 637 1.18 20.82 -6.48
C PRO A 637 2.54 20.14 -6.48
N ARG A 638 3.10 19.86 -7.67
CA ARG A 638 4.43 19.26 -7.81
C ARG A 638 5.53 20.21 -7.32
N ARG A 639 5.43 21.50 -7.65
CA ARG A 639 6.38 22.51 -7.18
C ARG A 639 6.37 22.62 -5.66
N GLU A 640 5.19 22.74 -5.06
CA GLU A 640 5.02 22.80 -3.61
C GLU A 640 5.61 21.56 -2.91
N PHE A 641 5.34 20.37 -3.45
CA PHE A 641 5.93 19.13 -2.94
C PHE A 641 7.46 19.16 -2.99
N ILE A 642 8.05 19.58 -4.10
CA ILE A 642 9.51 19.69 -4.25
C ILE A 642 10.09 20.70 -3.27
N GLU A 643 9.47 21.87 -3.12
CA GLU A 643 9.92 22.93 -2.20
C GLU A 643 9.85 22.44 -0.74
N LYS A 644 8.74 21.80 -0.35
CA LYS A 644 8.57 21.25 1.00
C LYS A 644 9.57 20.13 1.32
N ASN A 645 9.93 19.31 0.36
CA ASN A 645 10.79 18.12 0.56
C ASN A 645 12.24 18.33 0.09
N ALA A 646 12.62 19.54 -0.33
CA ALA A 646 13.96 19.82 -0.86
C ALA A 646 15.09 19.49 0.12
N HIS A 647 14.84 19.60 1.41
CA HIS A 647 15.83 19.31 2.46
C HIS A 647 16.16 17.80 2.60
N TYR A 648 15.32 16.91 2.07
CA TYR A 648 15.62 15.46 2.01
C TYR A 648 16.41 15.07 0.76
N ALA A 649 16.53 15.97 -0.21
CA ALA A 649 17.19 15.67 -1.47
C ALA A 649 18.71 15.72 -1.30
N ASN A 650 19.38 14.58 -1.47
CA ASN A 650 20.81 14.51 -1.69
C ASN A 650 21.10 14.89 -3.15
N ILE A 651 21.25 16.19 -3.39
CA ILE A 651 21.60 16.71 -4.72
C ILE A 651 23.11 16.77 -4.82
N ASP A 652 23.65 16.08 -5.79
CA ASP A 652 25.02 16.25 -6.24
C ASP A 652 25.09 17.56 -7.06
N ALA A 653 25.48 18.66 -6.42
CA ALA A 653 25.65 19.96 -7.06
C ALA A 653 27.06 20.12 -7.62
#